data_82d4f92be742aea5f4b99e64c04cf302
#
_entry.id   82d4f92be742aea5f4b99e64c04cf302
#
_cell.length_a   1.000
_cell.length_b   1.000
_cell.length_c   1.000
_cell.angle_alpha   90.00
_cell.angle_beta   90.00
_cell.angle_gamma   90.00
#
_symmetry.space_group_name_H-M   'P 1'
#
loop_
_entity.id
_entity.type
_entity.pdbx_description
1 polymer ?
#
loop_
_entity_poly.entity_id
_entity_poly.type
_entity_poly.pdbx_seq_one_letter_code
_entity_poly.pdbx_strand_id
1 'polypeptide(L)'
;MTAKSSVSIAMVGNPNCGKTTLFNALTGARQHVGNWPGVTVERKSGFFVHMGTMVEVVDLPGVYSLTLSSAASAIDERIASEFILQQQSDVIINIVDASNLERHLYLTTQLLEMGVPLILALNMMDVARVQNIRINVDQLSRELGCPVVALEANRGGGITELKRVIACFKPAPVRSKPWVYPAAVEQSIAVLANRLSQAGVAEAVSGASSSSRALCAGSSVDPAVKPVNDILEVKSQGGRQSTVSPLWLAMRLLEDDQQVRQLVPAEILQQVSEQQALIRKESGEDADILLADSRYRYINQLLQQCVSRSAQVQSTWTARIDNIVLNRFLGIPVFLAMMYLLFVFAINIGGAFQDFFDIGSQTIFVDGLAALLEQLGAPAWLTALLANGIGKGINTTITFIPVIGSMFLFLALLEDSGYMARAAFVIDRFMRALGLPGKAFVPMIVGFGCNVPAVMGARTLENRRDRILTIMMTPFMSCGARLAIFAVFTTAFFPRGGQNVVFALYIIGIAMAVLTGFLLRTTVLKGEPSPLVMELPHYHVPHIKTLLLHAWQRLRGFVFRAGKLIVPICVLIGALNALNMDGTMNTGEGGTHSLLSMVGQWATPLFAPMGIHANNWPATVGLVTGVLAKEVVVGTLNTLYSQVGHFAGSGGAAAFDLWAGLSQAWQSIPQNLGQLGSAFGNPVLAQAPISAVNQGVYGLMYQRFDGQAGAFAYLLFVLLYFPCISTMAVMMRELHRGWSIFSACWMTGVAYGTAVTFYQAATWSRHPLQSSLWIAAIISLFLAVIAFIRWYAGRERQMIMPVNTGMRECV
;
A
#
# COMPACT_ATOMS: atom_id res chain seq x y z
N MET A 1 -21.52 -46.92 -2.05
CA MET A 1 -21.13 -45.55 -2.31
C MET A 1 -19.63 -45.55 -2.52
N THR A 2 -19.20 -45.53 -3.78
CA THR A 2 -17.79 -45.53 -4.17
C THR A 2 -17.10 -44.30 -3.71
N ALA A 3 -15.89 -44.42 -3.16
CA ALA A 3 -15.06 -43.33 -2.66
C ALA A 3 -14.93 -42.27 -3.77
N LYS A 4 -15.43 -41.03 -3.53
CA LYS A 4 -15.24 -39.88 -4.41
C LYS A 4 -13.74 -39.57 -4.46
N SER A 5 -13.12 -39.78 -5.61
CA SER A 5 -11.73 -39.37 -5.84
C SER A 5 -11.64 -37.84 -5.69
N SER A 6 -10.89 -37.37 -4.71
CA SER A 6 -10.56 -35.95 -4.57
C SER A 6 -9.21 -35.71 -5.25
N VAL A 7 -9.14 -34.69 -6.12
CA VAL A 7 -7.90 -34.25 -6.80
C VAL A 7 -7.57 -32.86 -6.28
N SER A 8 -6.33 -32.67 -5.87
CA SER A 8 -5.82 -31.36 -5.47
C SER A 8 -4.99 -30.74 -6.60
N ILE A 9 -5.29 -29.49 -6.96
CA ILE A 9 -4.55 -28.74 -8.01
C ILE A 9 -4.00 -27.44 -7.45
N ALA A 10 -2.79 -27.10 -7.87
CA ALA A 10 -2.19 -25.80 -7.62
C ALA A 10 -2.16 -24.95 -8.88
N MET A 11 -2.57 -23.71 -8.79
CA MET A 11 -2.51 -22.75 -9.89
C MET A 11 -1.27 -21.86 -9.73
N VAL A 12 -0.40 -21.86 -10.74
CA VAL A 12 0.82 -21.05 -10.80
C VAL A 12 0.86 -20.26 -12.10
N GLY A 13 1.59 -19.17 -12.14
CA GLY A 13 1.80 -18.38 -13.34
C GLY A 13 2.36 -17.01 -13.02
N ASN A 14 2.83 -16.33 -14.05
CA ASN A 14 3.37 -14.99 -13.91
C ASN A 14 2.30 -14.00 -13.40
N PRO A 15 2.70 -12.91 -12.74
CA PRO A 15 1.79 -11.83 -12.42
C PRO A 15 1.06 -11.34 -13.70
N ASN A 16 -0.22 -10.99 -13.56
CA ASN A 16 -1.10 -10.47 -14.63
C ASN A 16 -1.48 -11.48 -15.76
N CYS A 17 -1.14 -12.75 -15.67
CA CYS A 17 -1.57 -13.76 -16.65
C CYS A 17 -3.08 -14.14 -16.56
N GLY A 18 -3.83 -13.52 -15.65
CA GLY A 18 -5.25 -13.80 -15.43
C GLY A 18 -5.54 -14.95 -14.46
N LYS A 19 -4.59 -15.29 -13.59
CA LYS A 19 -4.66 -16.37 -12.60
C LYS A 19 -5.90 -16.26 -11.70
N THR A 20 -6.09 -15.11 -11.04
CA THR A 20 -7.25 -14.86 -10.15
C THR A 20 -8.59 -14.89 -10.91
N THR A 21 -8.61 -14.43 -12.15
CA THR A 21 -9.81 -14.50 -13.00
C THR A 21 -10.19 -15.96 -13.29
N LEU A 22 -9.20 -16.78 -13.63
CA LEU A 22 -9.42 -18.21 -13.87
C LEU A 22 -9.83 -18.95 -12.60
N PHE A 23 -9.19 -18.61 -11.44
CA PHE A 23 -9.56 -19.18 -10.15
C PHE A 23 -11.04 -18.91 -9.81
N ASN A 24 -11.48 -17.65 -9.98
CA ASN A 24 -12.86 -17.28 -9.76
C ASN A 24 -13.84 -17.97 -10.72
N ALA A 25 -13.44 -18.14 -11.97
CA ALA A 25 -14.26 -18.84 -12.98
C ALA A 25 -14.37 -20.37 -12.71
N LEU A 26 -13.35 -20.99 -12.12
CA LEU A 26 -13.37 -22.40 -11.74
C LEU A 26 -14.18 -22.67 -10.47
N THR A 27 -14.00 -21.86 -9.42
CA THR A 27 -14.52 -22.08 -8.06
C THR A 27 -15.84 -21.36 -7.78
N GLY A 28 -16.14 -20.28 -8.51
CA GLY A 28 -17.35 -19.47 -8.28
C GLY A 28 -17.37 -18.85 -6.88
N ALA A 29 -18.52 -18.94 -6.20
CA ALA A 29 -18.72 -18.42 -4.85
C ALA A 29 -18.14 -19.32 -3.72
N ARG A 30 -17.55 -20.46 -4.04
CA ARG A 30 -17.03 -21.44 -3.09
C ARG A 30 -15.54 -21.22 -2.85
N GLN A 31 -15.21 -20.11 -2.19
CA GLN A 31 -13.82 -19.71 -1.92
C GLN A 31 -13.58 -19.57 -0.43
N HIS A 32 -12.40 -20.00 0.01
CA HIS A 32 -11.84 -19.70 1.30
C HIS A 32 -10.66 -18.75 1.15
N VAL A 33 -10.67 -17.64 1.88
CA VAL A 33 -9.58 -16.67 1.90
C VAL A 33 -8.98 -16.69 3.31
N GLY A 34 -7.70 -16.97 3.39
CA GLY A 34 -6.89 -16.93 4.60
C GLY A 34 -5.53 -16.32 4.31
N ASN A 35 -4.62 -16.39 5.25
CA ASN A 35 -3.21 -16.04 4.99
C ASN A 35 -2.37 -17.32 4.90
N TRP A 36 -1.31 -17.26 4.11
CA TRP A 36 -0.28 -18.30 4.17
C TRP A 36 0.32 -18.33 5.57
N PRO A 37 0.60 -19.50 6.12
CA PRO A 37 1.11 -19.63 7.49
C PRO A 37 2.40 -18.81 7.70
N GLY A 38 2.42 -18.01 8.78
CA GLY A 38 3.60 -17.20 9.17
C GLY A 38 3.84 -15.92 8.36
N VAL A 39 3.00 -15.62 7.34
CA VAL A 39 3.16 -14.45 6.48
C VAL A 39 1.83 -13.72 6.24
N THR A 40 1.90 -12.48 5.78
CA THR A 40 0.72 -11.63 5.48
C THR A 40 0.19 -11.79 4.05
N VAL A 41 0.67 -12.79 3.30
CA VAL A 41 0.23 -13.06 1.93
C VAL A 41 -1.08 -13.85 1.95
N GLU A 42 -2.06 -13.43 1.15
CA GLU A 42 -3.36 -14.09 1.06
C GLU A 42 -3.25 -15.47 0.41
N ARG A 43 -3.78 -16.50 1.07
CA ARG A 43 -4.01 -17.83 0.51
C ARG A 43 -5.47 -17.92 0.07
N LYS A 44 -5.70 -18.24 -1.18
CA LYS A 44 -7.03 -18.52 -1.73
C LYS A 44 -7.13 -20.00 -2.07
N SER A 45 -8.16 -20.65 -1.55
CA SER A 45 -8.50 -22.02 -1.95
C SER A 45 -10.00 -22.12 -2.22
N GLY A 46 -10.37 -23.05 -3.07
CA GLY A 46 -11.77 -23.25 -3.44
C GLY A 46 -11.99 -24.66 -4.00
N PHE A 47 -13.25 -24.99 -4.25
CA PHE A 47 -13.64 -26.33 -4.71
C PHE A 47 -14.60 -26.23 -5.89
N PHE A 48 -14.46 -27.14 -6.84
CA PHE A 48 -15.49 -27.39 -7.84
C PHE A 48 -15.70 -28.91 -8.03
N VAL A 49 -16.85 -29.27 -8.58
CA VAL A 49 -17.17 -30.68 -8.89
C VAL A 49 -17.38 -30.79 -10.41
N HIS A 50 -16.69 -31.73 -11.04
CA HIS A 50 -16.86 -32.02 -12.48
C HIS A 50 -16.76 -33.52 -12.70
N MET A 51 -17.70 -34.12 -13.49
CA MET A 51 -17.76 -35.56 -13.78
C MET A 51 -17.69 -36.44 -12.51
N GLY A 52 -18.28 -36.03 -11.40
CA GLY A 52 -18.27 -36.80 -10.13
C GLY A 52 -16.98 -36.71 -9.33
N THR A 53 -15.93 -36.05 -9.85
CA THR A 53 -14.68 -35.80 -9.14
C THR A 53 -14.73 -34.45 -8.42
N MET A 54 -14.39 -34.43 -7.13
CA MET A 54 -14.23 -33.21 -6.36
C MET A 54 -12.80 -32.71 -6.53
N VAL A 55 -12.64 -31.46 -6.98
CA VAL A 55 -11.33 -30.84 -7.21
C VAL A 55 -11.13 -29.68 -6.26
N GLU A 56 -10.07 -29.77 -5.47
CA GLU A 56 -9.58 -28.66 -4.65
C GLU A 56 -8.61 -27.81 -5.46
N VAL A 57 -8.78 -26.49 -5.42
CA VAL A 57 -7.94 -25.52 -6.15
C VAL A 57 -7.25 -24.62 -5.16
N VAL A 58 -5.93 -24.54 -5.22
CA VAL A 58 -5.13 -23.61 -4.43
C VAL A 58 -4.50 -22.58 -5.37
N ASP A 59 -4.75 -21.29 -5.11
CA ASP A 59 -4.16 -20.18 -5.87
C ASP A 59 -2.82 -19.80 -5.24
N LEU A 60 -1.70 -20.06 -5.94
CA LEU A 60 -0.36 -19.67 -5.51
C LEU A 60 -0.09 -18.20 -5.89
N PRO A 61 0.76 -17.48 -5.16
CA PRO A 61 1.22 -16.15 -5.57
C PRO A 61 1.82 -16.17 -6.97
N GLY A 62 1.75 -15.03 -7.69
CA GLY A 62 2.31 -14.91 -9.04
C GLY A 62 3.83 -14.83 -8.99
N VAL A 63 4.52 -15.66 -9.79
CA VAL A 63 5.98 -15.73 -9.82
C VAL A 63 6.50 -15.77 -11.25
N TYR A 64 7.66 -15.15 -11.47
CA TYR A 64 8.33 -15.18 -12.77
C TYR A 64 9.31 -16.35 -12.91
N SER A 65 9.90 -16.76 -11.80
CA SER A 65 10.86 -17.86 -11.71
C SER A 65 10.70 -18.54 -10.35
N LEU A 66 11.09 -19.81 -10.30
CA LEU A 66 11.17 -20.57 -9.05
C LEU A 66 12.55 -20.46 -8.40
N THR A 67 13.54 -19.81 -9.05
CA THR A 67 14.90 -19.63 -8.53
C THR A 67 14.99 -18.47 -7.55
N LEU A 68 15.47 -18.71 -6.36
CA LEU A 68 15.67 -17.70 -5.32
C LEU A 68 17.15 -17.32 -5.25
N SER A 69 17.58 -16.40 -6.12
CA SER A 69 18.98 -15.99 -6.25
C SER A 69 19.45 -14.98 -5.20
N SER A 70 18.57 -14.40 -4.39
CA SER A 70 18.96 -13.48 -3.32
C SER A 70 18.13 -13.67 -2.05
N ALA A 71 18.70 -13.31 -0.88
CA ALA A 71 17.97 -13.28 0.39
C ALA A 71 16.81 -12.25 0.39
N ALA A 72 16.77 -11.37 -0.62
CA ALA A 72 15.73 -10.38 -0.84
C ALA A 72 14.66 -10.82 -1.86
N SER A 73 14.66 -12.10 -2.29
CA SER A 73 13.61 -12.65 -3.15
C SER A 73 12.23 -12.42 -2.53
N ALA A 74 11.24 -12.12 -3.36
CA ALA A 74 9.89 -11.80 -2.90
C ALA A 74 9.32 -12.96 -2.06
N ILE A 75 8.61 -12.63 -1.00
CA ILE A 75 7.94 -13.64 -0.13
C ILE A 75 7.02 -14.53 -0.98
N ASP A 76 6.42 -13.98 -2.00
CA ASP A 76 5.53 -14.66 -2.94
C ASP A 76 6.25 -15.78 -3.71
N GLU A 77 7.49 -15.53 -4.18
CA GLU A 77 8.31 -16.52 -4.88
C GLU A 77 8.71 -17.66 -3.96
N ARG A 78 9.05 -17.36 -2.69
CA ARG A 78 9.34 -18.39 -1.69
C ARG A 78 8.14 -19.30 -1.43
N ILE A 79 6.96 -18.72 -1.20
CA ILE A 79 5.74 -19.48 -0.93
C ILE A 79 5.43 -20.42 -2.09
N ALA A 80 5.47 -19.92 -3.33
CA ALA A 80 5.18 -20.71 -4.51
C ALA A 80 6.22 -21.84 -4.69
N SER A 81 7.51 -21.53 -4.55
CA SER A 81 8.60 -22.50 -4.65
C SER A 81 8.50 -23.58 -3.58
N GLU A 82 8.26 -23.22 -2.29
CA GLU A 82 8.10 -24.18 -1.20
C GLU A 82 6.89 -25.11 -1.41
N PHE A 83 5.74 -24.56 -1.83
CA PHE A 83 4.54 -25.33 -2.06
C PHE A 83 4.74 -26.38 -3.17
N ILE A 84 5.39 -25.97 -4.26
CA ILE A 84 5.67 -26.86 -5.39
C ILE A 84 6.71 -27.92 -5.02
N LEU A 85 7.76 -27.55 -4.29
CA LEU A 85 8.80 -28.47 -3.80
C LEU A 85 8.23 -29.56 -2.87
N GLN A 86 7.31 -29.16 -2.00
CA GLN A 86 6.65 -30.11 -1.08
C GLN A 86 5.60 -30.99 -1.76
N GLN A 87 5.37 -30.83 -3.06
CA GLN A 87 4.39 -31.57 -3.87
C GLN A 87 3.00 -31.68 -3.20
N GLN A 88 2.51 -30.57 -2.64
CA GLN A 88 1.24 -30.52 -1.92
C GLN A 88 0.01 -30.60 -2.84
N SER A 89 0.18 -30.79 -4.15
CA SER A 89 -0.91 -30.95 -5.13
C SER A 89 -0.64 -32.08 -6.10
N ASP A 90 -1.71 -32.74 -6.56
CA ASP A 90 -1.63 -33.84 -7.53
C ASP A 90 -1.24 -33.34 -8.93
N VAL A 91 -1.65 -32.10 -9.29
CA VAL A 91 -1.41 -31.50 -10.61
C VAL A 91 -1.15 -30.01 -10.45
N ILE A 92 -0.22 -29.48 -11.23
CA ILE A 92 0.04 -28.05 -11.34
C ILE A 92 -0.60 -27.53 -12.64
N ILE A 93 -1.34 -26.43 -12.51
CA ILE A 93 -1.86 -25.68 -13.66
C ILE A 93 -1.02 -24.43 -13.80
N ASN A 94 -0.19 -24.38 -14.84
CA ASN A 94 0.56 -23.18 -15.17
C ASN A 94 -0.24 -22.31 -16.14
N ILE A 95 -0.56 -21.07 -15.73
CA ILE A 95 -1.31 -20.11 -16.52
C ILE A 95 -0.34 -19.19 -17.23
N VAL A 96 -0.43 -19.21 -18.56
CA VAL A 96 0.45 -18.51 -19.47
C VAL A 96 -0.35 -17.53 -20.31
N ASP A 97 0.15 -16.31 -20.48
CA ASP A 97 -0.43 -15.31 -21.38
C ASP A 97 -0.03 -15.61 -22.84
N ALA A 98 -1.03 -15.89 -23.66
CA ALA A 98 -0.88 -16.19 -25.06
C ALA A 98 -0.29 -15.03 -25.89
N SER A 99 -0.43 -13.80 -25.41
CA SER A 99 0.12 -12.62 -26.07
C SER A 99 1.62 -12.41 -25.80
N ASN A 100 2.16 -13.05 -24.73
CA ASN A 100 3.55 -12.89 -24.30
C ASN A 100 4.21 -14.23 -23.93
N LEU A 101 4.12 -15.20 -24.82
CA LEU A 101 4.54 -16.58 -24.58
C LEU A 101 6.01 -16.72 -24.20
N GLU A 102 6.91 -15.99 -24.87
CA GLU A 102 8.36 -16.09 -24.67
C GLU A 102 8.76 -15.98 -23.20
N ARG A 103 8.23 -14.99 -22.53
CA ARG A 103 8.52 -14.74 -21.13
C ARG A 103 7.82 -15.71 -20.19
N HIS A 104 6.57 -16.06 -20.50
CA HIS A 104 5.76 -16.91 -19.63
C HIS A 104 6.18 -18.39 -19.68
N LEU A 105 6.70 -18.85 -20.79
CA LEU A 105 7.19 -20.22 -20.94
C LEU A 105 8.47 -20.49 -20.13
N TYR A 106 9.18 -19.46 -19.66
CA TYR A 106 10.36 -19.63 -18.81
C TYR A 106 10.01 -20.39 -17.50
N LEU A 107 8.93 -19.98 -16.84
CA LEU A 107 8.42 -20.71 -15.67
C LEU A 107 7.98 -22.13 -16.05
N THR A 108 7.39 -22.31 -17.24
CA THR A 108 6.99 -23.65 -17.76
C THR A 108 8.20 -24.57 -17.89
N THR A 109 9.35 -24.06 -18.41
CA THR A 109 10.56 -24.88 -18.52
C THR A 109 11.08 -25.32 -17.15
N GLN A 110 11.06 -24.47 -16.15
CA GLN A 110 11.45 -24.83 -14.78
C GLN A 110 10.55 -25.90 -14.16
N LEU A 111 9.24 -25.82 -14.40
CA LEU A 111 8.27 -26.83 -13.95
C LEU A 111 8.47 -28.19 -14.65
N LEU A 112 8.79 -28.18 -15.94
CA LEU A 112 9.12 -29.39 -16.70
C LEU A 112 10.44 -30.02 -16.20
N GLU A 113 11.45 -29.24 -15.85
CA GLU A 113 12.70 -29.70 -15.25
C GLU A 113 12.48 -30.39 -13.90
N MET A 114 11.52 -29.90 -13.09
CA MET A 114 11.13 -30.53 -11.84
C MET A 114 10.44 -31.89 -12.04
N GLY A 115 9.89 -32.12 -13.21
CA GLY A 115 9.17 -33.33 -13.50
C GLY A 115 7.79 -33.43 -12.82
N VAL A 116 7.19 -32.31 -12.48
CA VAL A 116 5.87 -32.28 -11.85
C VAL A 116 4.74 -32.49 -12.86
N PRO A 117 3.61 -33.14 -12.46
CA PRO A 117 2.44 -33.27 -13.33
C PRO A 117 1.88 -31.89 -13.69
N LEU A 118 1.93 -31.52 -14.99
CA LEU A 118 1.68 -30.18 -15.48
C LEU A 118 0.56 -30.12 -16.51
N ILE A 119 -0.34 -29.17 -16.39
CA ILE A 119 -1.29 -28.71 -17.41
C ILE A 119 -0.97 -27.25 -17.73
N LEU A 120 -0.81 -26.92 -19.02
CA LEU A 120 -0.60 -25.55 -19.46
C LEU A 120 -1.94 -24.92 -19.83
N ALA A 121 -2.33 -23.88 -19.13
CA ALA A 121 -3.54 -23.09 -19.37
C ALA A 121 -3.16 -21.81 -20.16
N LEU A 122 -3.36 -21.85 -21.48
CA LEU A 122 -3.02 -20.74 -22.38
C LEU A 122 -4.14 -19.71 -22.38
N ASN A 123 -4.04 -18.70 -21.54
CA ASN A 123 -5.05 -17.66 -21.36
C ASN A 123 -4.83 -16.45 -22.28
N MET A 124 -5.80 -15.53 -22.33
CA MET A 124 -5.78 -14.32 -23.17
C MET A 124 -5.67 -14.61 -24.69
N MET A 125 -6.29 -15.69 -25.16
CA MET A 125 -6.34 -16.03 -26.58
C MET A 125 -7.07 -14.99 -27.43
N ASP A 126 -7.99 -14.24 -26.85
CA ASP A 126 -8.65 -13.09 -27.47
C ASP A 126 -7.66 -11.95 -27.73
N VAL A 127 -6.78 -11.65 -26.78
CA VAL A 127 -5.71 -10.63 -26.92
C VAL A 127 -4.70 -11.07 -27.98
N ALA A 128 -4.27 -12.32 -27.95
CA ALA A 128 -3.33 -12.86 -28.95
C ALA A 128 -3.92 -12.76 -30.36
N ARG A 129 -5.21 -13.05 -30.55
CA ARG A 129 -5.91 -12.89 -31.87
C ARG A 129 -5.94 -11.42 -32.32
N VAL A 130 -6.21 -10.50 -31.44
CA VAL A 130 -6.16 -9.05 -31.76
C VAL A 130 -4.76 -8.59 -32.17
N GLN A 131 -3.71 -9.22 -31.62
CA GLN A 131 -2.32 -8.98 -32.01
C GLN A 131 -1.87 -9.77 -33.25
N ASN A 132 -2.78 -10.47 -33.94
CA ASN A 132 -2.47 -11.35 -35.08
C ASN A 132 -1.46 -12.46 -34.75
N ILE A 133 -1.45 -12.91 -33.50
CA ILE A 133 -0.65 -14.07 -33.08
C ILE A 133 -1.52 -15.32 -33.20
N ARG A 134 -1.11 -16.25 -34.04
CA ARG A 134 -1.74 -17.55 -34.19
C ARG A 134 -0.87 -18.62 -33.56
N ILE A 135 -1.44 -19.39 -32.64
CA ILE A 135 -0.73 -20.41 -31.86
C ILE A 135 -1.31 -21.78 -32.24
N ASN A 136 -0.46 -22.68 -32.64
CA ASN A 136 -0.84 -24.08 -32.86
C ASN A 136 -0.79 -24.84 -31.52
N VAL A 137 -1.94 -24.95 -30.84
CA VAL A 137 -2.07 -25.54 -29.52
C VAL A 137 -1.69 -26.99 -29.48
N ASP A 138 -2.06 -27.76 -30.52
CA ASP A 138 -1.78 -29.20 -30.61
C ASP A 138 -0.28 -29.47 -30.79
N GLN A 139 0.39 -28.63 -31.57
CA GLN A 139 1.83 -28.72 -31.74
C GLN A 139 2.56 -28.34 -30.46
N LEU A 140 2.15 -27.25 -29.82
CA LEU A 140 2.71 -26.80 -28.55
C LEU A 140 2.56 -27.90 -27.47
N SER A 141 1.42 -28.59 -27.42
CA SER A 141 1.18 -29.69 -26.47
C SER A 141 2.12 -30.90 -26.75
N ARG A 142 2.38 -31.21 -28.02
CA ARG A 142 3.29 -32.31 -28.40
C ARG A 142 4.75 -32.00 -28.04
N GLU A 143 5.19 -30.78 -28.33
CA GLU A 143 6.56 -30.34 -28.09
C GLU A 143 6.87 -30.21 -26.59
N LEU A 144 5.94 -29.65 -25.80
CA LEU A 144 6.09 -29.54 -24.36
C LEU A 144 5.87 -30.85 -23.60
N GLY A 145 5.18 -31.82 -24.25
CA GLY A 145 4.85 -33.11 -23.63
C GLY A 145 3.83 -33.02 -22.48
N CYS A 146 3.06 -31.93 -22.41
CA CYS A 146 1.98 -31.73 -21.43
C CYS A 146 0.69 -31.26 -22.13
N PRO A 147 -0.49 -31.50 -21.54
CA PRO A 147 -1.74 -30.97 -22.06
C PRO A 147 -1.75 -29.44 -22.08
N VAL A 148 -2.15 -28.86 -23.21
CA VAL A 148 -2.31 -27.42 -23.39
C VAL A 148 -3.78 -27.11 -23.65
N VAL A 149 -4.38 -26.18 -22.88
CA VAL A 149 -5.79 -25.79 -23.01
C VAL A 149 -5.87 -24.28 -23.29
N ALA A 150 -6.48 -23.93 -24.42
CA ALA A 150 -6.70 -22.54 -24.82
C ALA A 150 -7.87 -21.93 -24.02
N LEU A 151 -7.69 -20.74 -23.48
CA LEU A 151 -8.63 -20.09 -22.58
C LEU A 151 -8.87 -18.61 -22.92
N GLU A 152 -10.09 -18.16 -22.62
CA GLU A 152 -10.50 -16.77 -22.54
C GLU A 152 -11.21 -16.58 -21.20
N ALA A 153 -10.45 -16.54 -20.08
CA ALA A 153 -10.98 -16.61 -18.75
C ALA A 153 -12.02 -15.50 -18.45
N ASN A 154 -11.82 -14.30 -19.00
CA ASN A 154 -12.76 -13.16 -18.84
C ASN A 154 -14.13 -13.41 -19.50
N ARG A 155 -14.19 -14.22 -20.58
CA ARG A 155 -15.40 -14.54 -21.31
C ARG A 155 -15.95 -15.94 -21.05
N GLY A 156 -15.26 -16.69 -20.18
CA GLY A 156 -15.63 -18.07 -19.85
C GLY A 156 -15.28 -19.11 -20.93
N GLY A 157 -14.57 -18.69 -21.99
CA GLY A 157 -14.15 -19.58 -23.08
C GLY A 157 -13.10 -20.60 -22.62
N GLY A 158 -13.28 -21.88 -22.96
CA GLY A 158 -12.33 -22.98 -22.67
C GLY A 158 -12.38 -23.52 -21.23
N ILE A 159 -13.15 -22.92 -20.29
CA ILE A 159 -13.19 -23.36 -18.90
C ILE A 159 -13.74 -24.76 -18.72
N THR A 160 -14.79 -25.13 -19.48
CA THR A 160 -15.39 -26.48 -19.45
C THR A 160 -14.39 -27.52 -19.92
N GLU A 161 -13.62 -27.21 -20.97
CA GLU A 161 -12.55 -28.07 -21.47
C GLU A 161 -11.44 -28.26 -20.46
N LEU A 162 -10.99 -27.16 -19.78
CA LEU A 162 -10.00 -27.26 -18.71
C LEU A 162 -10.51 -28.16 -17.57
N LYS A 163 -11.76 -28.01 -17.14
CA LYS A 163 -12.37 -28.87 -16.10
C LYS A 163 -12.38 -30.35 -16.53
N ARG A 164 -12.64 -30.62 -17.83
CA ARG A 164 -12.62 -31.96 -18.39
C ARG A 164 -11.19 -32.54 -18.35
N VAL A 165 -10.20 -31.78 -18.81
CA VAL A 165 -8.80 -32.19 -18.83
C VAL A 165 -8.31 -32.47 -17.39
N ILE A 166 -8.66 -31.63 -16.41
CA ILE A 166 -8.30 -31.84 -15.00
C ILE A 166 -8.92 -33.14 -14.45
N ALA A 167 -10.21 -33.36 -14.70
CA ALA A 167 -10.92 -34.54 -14.19
C ALA A 167 -10.44 -35.87 -14.81
N CYS A 168 -9.97 -35.82 -16.05
CA CYS A 168 -9.46 -37.00 -16.80
C CYS A 168 -7.92 -37.11 -16.76
N PHE A 169 -7.23 -36.20 -16.08
CA PHE A 169 -5.77 -36.17 -16.06
C PHE A 169 -5.20 -37.42 -15.41
N LYS A 170 -4.33 -38.10 -16.16
CA LYS A 170 -3.52 -39.20 -15.65
C LYS A 170 -2.07 -38.76 -15.70
N PRO A 171 -1.34 -38.80 -14.59
CA PRO A 171 0.09 -38.51 -14.59
C PRO A 171 0.80 -39.43 -15.58
N ALA A 172 1.31 -38.89 -16.67
CA ALA A 172 2.18 -39.64 -17.57
C ALA A 172 3.61 -39.65 -16.98
N PRO A 173 4.42 -40.69 -17.26
CA PRO A 173 5.83 -40.67 -16.91
C PRO A 173 6.47 -39.42 -17.54
N VAL A 174 7.16 -38.65 -16.70
CA VAL A 174 7.81 -37.40 -17.10
C VAL A 174 8.81 -37.71 -18.22
N ARG A 175 8.58 -37.14 -19.42
CA ARG A 175 9.57 -37.18 -20.48
C ARG A 175 10.82 -36.42 -20.04
N SER A 176 12.01 -36.91 -20.41
CA SER A 176 13.25 -36.16 -20.24
C SER A 176 13.13 -34.80 -20.92
N LYS A 177 13.69 -33.75 -20.26
CA LYS A 177 13.73 -32.38 -20.81
C LYS A 177 14.04 -32.39 -22.32
N PRO A 178 13.29 -31.67 -23.17
CA PRO A 178 13.50 -31.70 -24.60
C PRO A 178 14.70 -30.82 -25.07
N TRP A 179 15.41 -30.16 -24.18
CA TRP A 179 16.59 -29.33 -24.49
C TRP A 179 17.87 -29.87 -23.85
N VAL A 180 19.01 -29.54 -24.46
CA VAL A 180 20.34 -29.93 -24.01
C VAL A 180 21.10 -28.69 -23.58
N TYR A 181 21.79 -28.76 -22.44
CA TYR A 181 22.70 -27.72 -21.99
C TYR A 181 24.08 -27.86 -22.64
N PRO A 182 24.94 -26.81 -22.60
CA PRO A 182 26.33 -26.94 -23.02
C PRO A 182 27.05 -28.07 -22.30
N ALA A 183 27.99 -28.74 -23.00
CA ALA A 183 28.65 -29.96 -22.49
C ALA A 183 29.25 -29.77 -21.07
N ALA A 184 29.91 -28.66 -20.81
CA ALA A 184 30.48 -28.35 -19.50
C ALA A 184 29.40 -28.30 -18.39
N VAL A 185 28.22 -27.74 -18.68
CA VAL A 185 27.08 -27.65 -17.74
C VAL A 185 26.48 -29.03 -17.51
N GLU A 186 26.26 -29.84 -18.59
CA GLU A 186 25.70 -31.20 -18.49
C GLU A 186 26.62 -32.12 -17.65
N GLN A 187 27.94 -32.05 -17.86
CA GLN A 187 28.90 -32.80 -17.09
C GLN A 187 28.88 -32.42 -15.61
N SER A 188 28.84 -31.12 -15.32
CA SER A 188 28.79 -30.60 -13.95
C SER A 188 27.48 -31.00 -13.26
N ILE A 189 26.31 -30.96 -13.96
CA ILE A 189 25.03 -31.45 -13.44
C ILE A 189 25.13 -32.95 -13.11
N ALA A 190 25.70 -33.76 -13.99
CA ALA A 190 25.82 -35.20 -13.77
C ALA A 190 26.72 -35.53 -12.57
N VAL A 191 27.86 -34.84 -12.40
CA VAL A 191 28.77 -34.99 -11.26
C VAL A 191 28.06 -34.65 -9.96
N LEU A 192 27.40 -33.47 -9.89
CA LEU A 192 26.68 -33.02 -8.70
C LEU A 192 25.47 -33.91 -8.37
N ALA A 193 24.72 -34.35 -9.37
CA ALA A 193 23.57 -35.24 -9.20
C ALA A 193 23.98 -36.60 -8.61
N ASN A 194 25.08 -37.18 -9.09
CA ASN A 194 25.64 -38.41 -8.52
C ASN A 194 26.04 -38.25 -7.06
N ARG A 195 26.66 -37.13 -6.70
CA ARG A 195 27.03 -36.83 -5.31
C ARG A 195 25.84 -36.63 -4.40
N LEU A 196 24.83 -35.89 -4.89
CA LEU A 196 23.58 -35.69 -4.16
C LEU A 196 22.81 -36.99 -3.93
N SER A 197 22.86 -37.92 -4.89
CA SER A 197 22.30 -39.27 -4.75
C SER A 197 23.04 -40.10 -3.73
N GLN A 198 24.37 -40.10 -3.75
CA GLN A 198 25.23 -40.83 -2.80
C GLN A 198 25.08 -40.30 -1.36
N ALA A 199 24.87 -39.00 -1.20
CA ALA A 199 24.69 -38.37 0.11
C ALA A 199 23.24 -38.49 0.66
N GLY A 200 22.31 -39.12 -0.07
CA GLY A 200 20.91 -39.29 0.34
C GLY A 200 20.12 -37.99 0.47
N VAL A 201 20.65 -36.89 -0.05
CA VAL A 201 20.05 -35.54 0.09
C VAL A 201 18.70 -35.47 -0.59
N ALA A 202 18.52 -36.17 -1.70
CA ALA A 202 17.25 -36.23 -2.44
C ALA A 202 16.12 -36.88 -1.61
N GLU A 203 16.44 -37.87 -0.78
CA GLU A 203 15.51 -38.51 0.14
C GLU A 203 15.28 -37.64 1.38
N ALA A 204 16.32 -37.00 1.91
CA ALA A 204 16.22 -36.10 3.06
C ALA A 204 15.37 -34.86 2.78
N VAL A 205 15.45 -34.29 1.57
CA VAL A 205 14.63 -33.15 1.16
C VAL A 205 13.15 -33.54 1.04
N SER A 206 12.86 -34.77 0.58
CA SER A 206 11.49 -35.31 0.54
C SER A 206 10.99 -35.76 1.92
N GLY A 207 11.89 -36.18 2.81
CA GLY A 207 11.60 -36.70 4.17
C GLY A 207 11.65 -35.68 5.31
N ALA A 208 12.19 -34.49 5.05
CA ALA A 208 12.30 -33.41 6.07
C ALA A 208 10.95 -32.90 6.59
N SER A 209 9.84 -33.29 5.96
CA SER A 209 8.48 -33.04 6.44
C SER A 209 8.07 -33.90 7.66
N SER A 210 8.82 -34.95 8.01
CA SER A 210 8.44 -35.87 9.09
C SER A 210 9.41 -35.95 10.28
N SER A 211 10.60 -35.38 10.22
CA SER A 211 11.61 -35.56 11.28
C SER A 211 12.41 -34.31 11.70
N SER A 212 11.94 -33.10 11.47
CA SER A 212 12.59 -31.86 11.94
C SER A 212 12.58 -31.66 13.48
N ARG A 213 12.24 -32.68 14.27
CA ARG A 213 12.32 -32.67 15.74
C ARG A 213 13.71 -32.95 16.32
N ALA A 214 14.70 -33.31 15.52
CA ALA A 214 15.97 -33.84 16.08
C ALA A 214 17.20 -32.95 15.89
N LEU A 215 17.16 -31.85 15.13
CA LEU A 215 18.36 -31.08 14.78
C LEU A 215 18.36 -29.58 15.18
N CYS A 216 17.36 -29.10 15.91
CA CYS A 216 17.35 -27.72 16.44
C CYS A 216 17.36 -27.66 17.96
N ALA A 217 18.13 -28.50 18.64
CA ALA A 217 18.45 -28.34 20.06
C ALA A 217 19.80 -27.61 20.20
N GLY A 218 19.81 -26.30 19.99
CA GLY A 218 21.02 -25.54 20.22
C GLY A 218 21.12 -24.16 19.58
N SER A 219 20.05 -23.37 19.56
CA SER A 219 20.20 -21.92 19.42
C SER A 219 18.94 -21.21 19.92
N SER A 220 19.14 -20.38 20.94
CA SER A 220 18.15 -19.48 21.52
C SER A 220 17.66 -18.49 20.48
N VAL A 221 16.44 -18.68 19.98
CA VAL A 221 15.74 -17.74 19.12
C VAL A 221 14.57 -17.14 19.90
N ASP A 222 14.45 -15.83 19.79
CA ASP A 222 13.50 -14.91 20.35
C ASP A 222 12.06 -15.48 20.44
N PRO A 223 11.35 -15.42 21.58
CA PRO A 223 10.01 -16.02 21.78
C PRO A 223 8.86 -15.33 21.05
N ALA A 224 9.13 -14.32 20.21
CA ALA A 224 8.09 -13.62 19.46
C ALA A 224 7.84 -14.17 18.05
N VAL A 225 8.64 -15.10 17.55
CA VAL A 225 8.42 -15.78 16.27
C VAL A 225 8.04 -17.21 16.56
N LYS A 226 6.74 -17.52 16.49
CA LYS A 226 6.27 -18.90 16.55
C LYS A 226 6.96 -19.70 15.46
N PRO A 227 7.58 -20.84 15.79
CA PRO A 227 8.23 -21.67 14.78
C PRO A 227 7.21 -22.19 13.78
N VAL A 228 7.64 -22.27 12.52
CA VAL A 228 6.89 -22.76 11.34
C VAL A 228 6.36 -24.20 11.52
N ASN A 229 6.63 -24.86 12.66
CA ASN A 229 6.30 -26.24 12.95
C ASN A 229 4.82 -26.57 13.23
N ASP A 230 3.94 -25.55 13.39
CA ASP A 230 2.50 -25.79 13.59
C ASP A 230 1.72 -26.08 12.29
N ILE A 231 2.41 -26.17 11.15
CA ILE A 231 1.78 -26.37 9.83
C ILE A 231 1.71 -27.85 9.45
N LEU A 232 2.37 -28.76 10.20
CA LEU A 232 2.58 -30.15 9.80
C LEU A 232 1.60 -31.17 10.41
N GLU A 233 0.44 -30.72 10.91
CA GLU A 233 -0.67 -31.62 11.23
C GLU A 233 -1.79 -31.58 10.17
N VAL A 234 -1.45 -31.67 8.89
CA VAL A 234 -2.40 -32.15 7.87
C VAL A 234 -1.99 -33.56 7.48
N LYS A 235 -2.79 -34.52 7.93
CA LYS A 235 -2.68 -35.93 7.66
C LYS A 235 -2.30 -36.22 6.22
N SER A 236 -1.11 -36.75 5.99
CA SER A 236 -0.75 -37.44 4.75
C SER A 236 -1.57 -38.73 4.66
N GLN A 237 -2.73 -38.66 4.02
CA GLN A 237 -3.45 -39.85 3.57
C GLN A 237 -2.99 -40.17 2.14
N GLY A 238 -2.08 -41.09 1.97
CA GLY A 238 -1.67 -41.64 0.70
C GLY A 238 -0.15 -41.63 0.54
N GLY A 239 0.49 -42.74 0.89
CA GLY A 239 1.93 -42.94 0.79
C GLY A 239 2.43 -42.88 -0.66
N ARG A 240 2.75 -41.71 -1.17
CA ARG A 240 3.64 -41.51 -2.32
C ARG A 240 4.91 -40.83 -1.81
N GLN A 241 5.98 -41.62 -1.70
CA GLN A 241 7.34 -41.08 -1.61
C GLN A 241 7.70 -40.52 -2.99
N SER A 242 7.50 -39.21 -3.18
CA SER A 242 7.97 -38.50 -4.36
C SER A 242 9.36 -37.93 -4.05
N THR A 243 10.38 -38.56 -4.58
CA THR A 243 11.76 -38.10 -4.47
C THR A 243 11.99 -36.95 -5.44
N VAL A 244 12.48 -35.81 -4.92
CA VAL A 244 12.92 -34.70 -5.76
C VAL A 244 14.09 -35.15 -6.62
N SER A 245 14.07 -34.84 -7.92
CA SER A 245 15.13 -35.30 -8.85
C SER A 245 16.50 -34.73 -8.45
N PRO A 246 17.54 -35.59 -8.26
CA PRO A 246 18.90 -35.11 -7.99
C PRO A 246 19.47 -34.22 -9.09
N LEU A 247 19.06 -34.44 -10.35
CA LEU A 247 19.43 -33.59 -11.49
C LEU A 247 18.87 -32.17 -11.34
N TRP A 248 17.63 -32.04 -10.91
CA TRP A 248 17.03 -30.74 -10.66
C TRP A 248 17.71 -30.01 -9.50
N LEU A 249 18.01 -30.71 -8.39
CA LEU A 249 18.77 -30.13 -7.26
C LEU A 249 20.14 -29.62 -7.69
N ALA A 250 20.86 -30.40 -8.54
CA ALA A 250 22.14 -29.99 -9.07
C ALA A 250 22.06 -28.72 -9.93
N MET A 251 21.04 -28.61 -10.79
CA MET A 251 20.79 -27.39 -11.57
C MET A 251 20.55 -26.18 -10.67
N ARG A 252 19.71 -26.33 -9.62
CA ARG A 252 19.41 -25.25 -8.68
C ARG A 252 20.64 -24.80 -7.87
N LEU A 253 21.51 -25.73 -7.51
CA LEU A 253 22.77 -25.39 -6.85
C LEU A 253 23.72 -24.61 -7.77
N LEU A 254 23.76 -24.96 -9.07
CA LEU A 254 24.53 -24.22 -10.07
C LEU A 254 23.96 -22.80 -10.31
N GLU A 255 22.65 -22.61 -10.17
CA GLU A 255 21.97 -21.30 -10.22
C GLU A 255 22.11 -20.47 -8.93
N ASP A 256 22.88 -20.94 -7.95
CA ASP A 256 23.09 -20.27 -6.67
C ASP A 256 21.82 -20.10 -5.82
N ASP A 257 20.85 -21.04 -5.95
CA ASP A 257 19.61 -21.02 -5.22
C ASP A 257 19.83 -21.14 -3.71
N GLN A 258 19.50 -20.11 -2.98
CA GLN A 258 19.75 -20.03 -1.53
C GLN A 258 18.92 -21.01 -0.71
N GLN A 259 17.72 -21.37 -1.14
CA GLN A 259 16.90 -22.36 -0.46
C GLN A 259 17.55 -23.75 -0.53
N VAL A 260 17.96 -24.16 -1.72
CA VAL A 260 18.60 -25.46 -1.94
C VAL A 260 19.96 -25.52 -1.25
N ARG A 261 20.72 -24.43 -1.25
CA ARG A 261 22.00 -24.33 -0.53
C ARG A 261 21.88 -24.57 0.97
N GLN A 262 20.77 -24.16 1.59
CA GLN A 262 20.56 -24.39 3.02
C GLN A 262 20.23 -25.86 3.37
N LEU A 263 19.80 -26.65 2.40
CA LEU A 263 19.42 -28.04 2.56
C LEU A 263 20.60 -29.02 2.33
N VAL A 264 21.73 -28.50 1.84
CA VAL A 264 22.85 -29.33 1.39
C VAL A 264 24.06 -29.15 2.31
N PRO A 265 24.81 -30.25 2.67
CA PRO A 265 26.02 -30.20 3.47
C PRO A 265 27.11 -29.31 2.88
N ALA A 266 27.96 -28.72 3.74
CA ALA A 266 29.04 -27.80 3.33
C ALA A 266 30.04 -28.43 2.35
N GLU A 267 30.29 -29.73 2.45
CA GLU A 267 31.19 -30.46 1.54
C GLU A 267 30.70 -30.44 0.09
N ILE A 268 29.40 -30.58 -0.12
CA ILE A 268 28.81 -30.52 -1.46
C ILE A 268 28.81 -29.08 -1.98
N LEU A 269 28.62 -28.08 -1.10
CA LEU A 269 28.68 -26.66 -1.49
C LEU A 269 30.08 -26.27 -2.01
N GLN A 270 31.15 -26.84 -1.44
CA GLN A 270 32.48 -26.64 -1.97
C GLN A 270 32.62 -27.20 -3.37
N GLN A 271 32.12 -28.43 -3.63
CA GLN A 271 32.10 -29.00 -4.96
C GLN A 271 31.28 -28.20 -5.96
N VAL A 272 30.14 -27.63 -5.54
CA VAL A 272 29.36 -26.71 -6.40
C VAL A 272 30.22 -25.54 -6.83
N SER A 273 30.98 -24.93 -5.91
CA SER A 273 31.83 -23.77 -6.22
C SER A 273 33.00 -24.18 -7.18
N GLU A 274 33.54 -25.39 -7.04
CA GLU A 274 34.54 -25.94 -7.97
C GLU A 274 33.95 -26.15 -9.36
N GLN A 275 32.75 -26.72 -9.45
CA GLN A 275 32.08 -26.93 -10.75
C GLN A 275 31.66 -25.58 -11.41
N GLN A 276 31.19 -24.60 -10.66
CA GLN A 276 30.95 -23.25 -11.15
C GLN A 276 32.21 -22.60 -11.73
N ALA A 277 33.34 -22.73 -11.01
CA ALA A 277 34.64 -22.23 -11.48
C ALA A 277 35.11 -22.94 -12.75
N LEU A 278 34.88 -24.27 -12.88
CA LEU A 278 35.20 -25.04 -14.07
C LEU A 278 34.36 -24.56 -15.26
N ILE A 279 33.05 -24.43 -15.10
CA ILE A 279 32.17 -23.91 -16.13
C ILE A 279 32.63 -22.54 -16.61
N ARG A 280 32.93 -21.62 -15.69
CA ARG A 280 33.38 -20.27 -16.02
C ARG A 280 34.75 -20.29 -16.75
N LYS A 281 35.63 -21.21 -16.40
CA LYS A 281 36.92 -21.36 -17.10
C LYS A 281 36.77 -21.90 -18.52
N GLU A 282 35.81 -22.81 -18.78
CA GLU A 282 35.63 -23.44 -20.09
C GLU A 282 34.77 -22.60 -21.03
N SER A 283 33.72 -21.96 -20.51
CA SER A 283 32.73 -21.21 -21.31
C SER A 283 32.92 -19.70 -21.30
N GLY A 284 33.67 -19.17 -20.33
CA GLY A 284 33.82 -17.72 -20.13
C GLY A 284 32.62 -17.02 -19.45
N GLU A 285 31.55 -17.75 -19.17
CA GLU A 285 30.30 -17.25 -18.59
C GLU A 285 29.92 -18.01 -17.31
N ASP A 286 29.07 -17.42 -16.48
CA ASP A 286 28.60 -18.03 -15.25
C ASP A 286 27.51 -19.09 -15.55
N ALA A 287 27.40 -20.10 -14.68
CA ALA A 287 26.51 -21.25 -14.88
C ALA A 287 25.03 -20.86 -14.97
N ASP A 288 24.59 -19.89 -14.19
CA ASP A 288 23.22 -19.38 -14.19
C ASP A 288 22.85 -18.71 -15.51
N ILE A 289 23.76 -17.97 -16.11
CA ILE A 289 23.60 -17.35 -17.44
C ILE A 289 23.44 -18.42 -18.53
N LEU A 290 24.30 -19.45 -18.52
CA LEU A 290 24.25 -20.53 -19.51
C LEU A 290 22.98 -21.37 -19.39
N LEU A 291 22.50 -21.62 -18.17
CA LEU A 291 21.25 -22.32 -17.92
C LEU A 291 20.06 -21.50 -18.44
N ALA A 292 20.02 -20.20 -18.14
CA ALA A 292 18.99 -19.30 -18.61
C ALA A 292 18.99 -19.17 -20.14
N ASP A 293 20.16 -18.97 -20.77
CA ASP A 293 20.30 -18.86 -22.23
C ASP A 293 19.80 -20.14 -22.95
N SER A 294 20.13 -21.31 -22.40
CA SER A 294 19.68 -22.59 -22.98
C SER A 294 18.14 -22.73 -22.93
N ARG A 295 17.50 -22.33 -21.82
CA ARG A 295 16.02 -22.30 -21.72
C ARG A 295 15.40 -21.32 -22.72
N TYR A 296 15.94 -20.09 -22.84
CA TYR A 296 15.45 -19.11 -23.79
C TYR A 296 15.68 -19.55 -25.25
N ARG A 297 16.80 -20.18 -25.54
CA ARG A 297 17.06 -20.76 -26.89
C ARG A 297 16.04 -21.80 -27.25
N TYR A 298 15.72 -22.71 -26.33
CA TYR A 298 14.65 -23.70 -26.55
C TYR A 298 13.28 -23.03 -26.72
N ILE A 299 12.92 -22.08 -25.89
CA ILE A 299 11.65 -21.34 -26.00
C ILE A 299 11.55 -20.64 -27.35
N ASN A 300 12.62 -20.01 -27.84
CA ASN A 300 12.62 -19.34 -29.14
C ASN A 300 12.45 -20.34 -30.29
N GLN A 301 13.10 -21.52 -30.24
CA GLN A 301 12.91 -22.59 -31.23
C GLN A 301 11.46 -23.08 -31.23
N LEU A 302 10.90 -23.32 -30.02
CA LEU A 302 9.52 -23.73 -29.85
C LEU A 302 8.53 -22.71 -30.44
N LEU A 303 8.75 -21.44 -30.18
CA LEU A 303 7.89 -20.35 -30.68
C LEU A 303 7.99 -20.23 -32.22
N GLN A 304 9.15 -20.38 -32.80
CA GLN A 304 9.30 -20.38 -34.25
C GLN A 304 8.51 -21.50 -34.94
N GLN A 305 8.33 -22.65 -34.27
CA GLN A 305 7.59 -23.78 -34.80
C GLN A 305 6.09 -23.70 -34.54
N CYS A 306 5.69 -23.20 -33.36
CA CYS A 306 4.30 -23.24 -32.91
C CYS A 306 3.53 -21.92 -33.08
N VAL A 307 4.22 -20.80 -33.32
CA VAL A 307 3.61 -19.46 -33.36
C VAL A 307 3.87 -18.79 -34.69
N SER A 308 2.82 -18.38 -35.37
CA SER A 308 2.90 -17.55 -36.57
C SER A 308 2.46 -16.13 -36.25
N ARG A 309 3.36 -15.16 -36.47
CA ARG A 309 3.06 -13.74 -36.36
C ARG A 309 2.92 -13.16 -37.77
N SER A 310 1.79 -12.56 -38.07
CA SER A 310 1.63 -11.82 -39.33
C SER A 310 2.51 -10.55 -39.27
N ALA A 311 3.28 -10.30 -40.31
CA ALA A 311 4.32 -9.26 -40.36
C ALA A 311 3.81 -7.81 -40.25
N GLN A 312 2.51 -7.57 -40.27
CA GLN A 312 1.94 -6.24 -40.01
C GLN A 312 1.63 -6.07 -38.52
N VAL A 313 2.60 -5.61 -37.78
CA VAL A 313 2.37 -5.01 -36.47
C VAL A 313 1.62 -3.68 -36.70
N GLN A 314 0.29 -3.74 -36.76
CA GLN A 314 -0.50 -2.52 -36.60
C GLN A 314 -0.16 -1.94 -35.23
N SER A 315 0.36 -0.71 -35.19
CA SER A 315 0.61 -0.01 -33.93
C SER A 315 -0.69 0.01 -33.13
N THR A 316 -0.77 -0.85 -32.11
CA THR A 316 -1.95 -0.93 -31.25
C THR A 316 -2.19 0.44 -30.62
N TRP A 317 -3.46 0.78 -30.30
CA TRP A 317 -3.79 2.01 -29.58
C TRP A 317 -2.92 2.15 -28.32
N THR A 318 -2.65 1.03 -27.64
CA THR A 318 -1.74 0.97 -26.46
C THR A 318 -0.36 1.51 -26.81
N ALA A 319 0.25 1.06 -27.92
CA ALA A 319 1.58 1.53 -28.30
C ALA A 319 1.62 3.02 -28.64
N ARG A 320 0.55 3.56 -29.27
CA ARG A 320 0.46 5.00 -29.56
C ARG A 320 0.35 5.84 -28.29
N ILE A 321 -0.46 5.40 -27.34
CA ILE A 321 -0.60 6.07 -26.04
C ILE A 321 0.71 5.97 -25.26
N ASP A 322 1.37 4.81 -25.28
CA ASP A 322 2.62 4.58 -24.56
C ASP A 322 3.77 5.45 -25.13
N ASN A 323 3.81 5.72 -26.41
CA ASN A 323 4.77 6.66 -26.99
C ASN A 323 4.67 8.07 -26.39
N ILE A 324 3.50 8.48 -25.93
CA ILE A 324 3.28 9.78 -25.29
C ILE A 324 3.52 9.65 -23.79
N VAL A 325 2.89 8.67 -23.14
CA VAL A 325 2.88 8.52 -21.69
C VAL A 325 4.24 8.12 -21.13
N LEU A 326 4.98 7.24 -21.84
CA LEU A 326 6.32 6.79 -21.44
C LEU A 326 7.45 7.65 -21.98
N ASN A 327 7.12 8.70 -22.73
CA ASN A 327 8.13 9.62 -23.26
C ASN A 327 8.87 10.32 -22.12
N ARG A 328 10.19 10.43 -22.26
CA ARG A 328 11.08 11.03 -21.25
C ARG A 328 10.69 12.45 -20.85
N PHE A 329 10.18 13.25 -21.81
CA PHE A 329 9.81 14.65 -21.59
C PHE A 329 8.31 14.84 -21.36
N LEU A 330 7.45 14.10 -22.07
CA LEU A 330 6.01 14.22 -21.99
C LEU A 330 5.40 13.39 -20.84
N GLY A 331 6.08 12.33 -20.39
CA GLY A 331 5.57 11.46 -19.34
C GLY A 331 5.29 12.17 -18.03
N ILE A 332 6.18 13.07 -17.59
CA ILE A 332 5.99 13.85 -16.35
C ILE A 332 4.83 14.84 -16.49
N PRO A 333 4.72 15.69 -17.53
CA PRO A 333 3.55 16.54 -17.76
C PRO A 333 2.23 15.76 -17.83
N VAL A 334 2.18 14.63 -18.55
CA VAL A 334 0.98 13.78 -18.62
C VAL A 334 0.61 13.24 -17.24
N PHE A 335 1.61 12.78 -16.48
CA PHE A 335 1.40 12.34 -15.12
C PHE A 335 0.83 13.46 -14.23
N LEU A 336 1.39 14.66 -14.27
CA LEU A 336 0.88 15.82 -13.52
C LEU A 336 -0.54 16.19 -13.96
N ALA A 337 -0.86 16.10 -15.25
CA ALA A 337 -2.21 16.32 -15.76
C ALA A 337 -3.21 15.28 -15.22
N MET A 338 -2.84 14.00 -15.19
CA MET A 338 -3.70 12.94 -14.64
C MET A 338 -3.91 13.11 -13.14
N MET A 339 -2.87 13.53 -12.41
CA MET A 339 -2.99 13.85 -10.98
C MET A 339 -3.85 15.09 -10.75
N TYR A 340 -3.71 16.10 -11.58
CA TYR A 340 -4.59 17.28 -11.55
C TYR A 340 -6.06 16.89 -11.76
N LEU A 341 -6.34 16.03 -12.74
CA LEU A 341 -7.69 15.48 -12.97
C LEU A 341 -8.22 14.71 -11.76
N LEU A 342 -7.37 13.92 -11.09
CA LEU A 342 -7.75 13.23 -9.85
C LEU A 342 -8.19 14.23 -8.77
N PHE A 343 -7.42 15.32 -8.59
CA PHE A 343 -7.75 16.34 -7.60
C PHE A 343 -9.01 17.11 -7.97
N VAL A 344 -9.16 17.51 -9.23
CA VAL A 344 -10.37 18.17 -9.71
C VAL A 344 -11.60 17.28 -9.49
N PHE A 345 -11.48 15.98 -9.81
CA PHE A 345 -12.58 15.05 -9.61
C PHE A 345 -12.90 14.85 -8.13
N ALA A 346 -11.89 14.63 -7.29
CA ALA A 346 -12.09 14.34 -5.87
C ALA A 346 -12.59 15.57 -5.10
N ILE A 347 -11.99 16.74 -5.32
CA ILE A 347 -12.29 17.96 -4.54
C ILE A 347 -13.53 18.66 -5.10
N ASN A 348 -13.61 18.88 -6.41
CA ASN A 348 -14.70 19.65 -6.97
C ASN A 348 -16.00 18.84 -7.11
N ILE A 349 -15.95 17.64 -7.71
CA ILE A 349 -17.14 16.79 -7.83
C ILE A 349 -17.52 16.21 -6.46
N GLY A 350 -16.54 15.68 -5.71
CA GLY A 350 -16.78 15.18 -4.35
C GLY A 350 -17.23 16.29 -3.42
N GLY A 351 -16.62 17.48 -3.49
CA GLY A 351 -16.96 18.66 -2.71
C GLY A 351 -18.34 19.23 -3.01
N ALA A 352 -18.78 19.17 -4.26
CA ALA A 352 -20.13 19.64 -4.63
C ALA A 352 -21.25 18.90 -3.88
N PHE A 353 -21.03 17.66 -3.51
CA PHE A 353 -21.97 16.87 -2.70
C PHE A 353 -21.68 16.95 -1.19
N GLN A 354 -20.55 17.49 -0.77
CA GLN A 354 -20.14 17.50 0.63
C GLN A 354 -21.11 18.27 1.51
N ASP A 355 -21.56 19.47 1.07
CA ASP A 355 -22.48 20.32 1.83
C ASP A 355 -23.85 19.66 1.99
N PHE A 356 -24.33 18.93 0.98
CA PHE A 356 -25.54 18.13 1.09
C PHE A 356 -25.47 17.12 2.23
N PHE A 357 -24.37 16.37 2.30
CA PHE A 357 -24.16 15.39 3.36
C PHE A 357 -23.90 16.04 4.71
N ASP A 358 -23.21 17.18 4.75
CA ASP A 358 -22.92 17.90 5.98
C ASP A 358 -24.18 18.53 6.57
N ILE A 359 -24.86 19.40 5.82
CA ILE A 359 -26.07 20.07 6.25
C ILE A 359 -27.18 19.05 6.56
N GLY A 360 -27.38 18.05 5.69
CA GLY A 360 -28.41 17.03 5.88
C GLY A 360 -28.17 16.18 7.13
N SER A 361 -26.95 15.71 7.35
CA SER A 361 -26.63 14.92 8.56
C SER A 361 -26.55 15.80 9.82
N GLN A 362 -26.13 17.06 9.72
CA GLN A 362 -26.19 18.04 10.82
C GLN A 362 -27.64 18.23 11.26
N THR A 363 -28.54 18.53 10.32
CA THR A 363 -29.97 18.74 10.59
C THR A 363 -30.61 17.53 11.25
N ILE A 364 -30.27 16.30 10.83
CA ILE A 364 -30.88 15.07 11.37
C ILE A 364 -30.27 14.66 12.71
N PHE A 365 -28.93 14.49 12.75
CA PHE A 365 -28.25 13.82 13.86
C PHE A 365 -27.77 14.78 14.95
N VAL A 366 -27.66 16.08 14.68
CA VAL A 366 -27.25 17.07 15.67
C VAL A 366 -28.47 17.91 16.08
N ASP A 367 -28.98 18.73 15.16
CA ASP A 367 -30.03 19.71 15.48
C ASP A 367 -31.36 19.03 15.76
N GLY A 368 -31.74 18.03 14.96
CA GLY A 368 -32.97 17.26 15.11
C GLY A 368 -32.97 16.39 16.38
N LEU A 369 -31.83 15.77 16.67
CA LEU A 369 -31.67 14.97 17.90
C LEU A 369 -31.69 15.88 19.13
N ALA A 370 -31.08 17.08 19.07
CA ALA A 370 -31.11 18.06 20.13
C ALA A 370 -32.57 18.53 20.41
N ALA A 371 -33.26 18.94 19.36
CA ALA A 371 -34.65 19.36 19.46
C ALA A 371 -35.58 18.24 20.01
N LEU A 372 -35.38 16.99 19.58
CA LEU A 372 -36.14 15.86 20.10
C LEU A 372 -35.88 15.62 21.60
N LEU A 373 -34.62 15.68 22.02
CA LEU A 373 -34.22 15.50 23.43
C LEU A 373 -34.76 16.64 24.31
N GLU A 374 -34.78 17.87 23.83
CA GLU A 374 -35.37 19.02 24.51
C GLU A 374 -36.88 18.87 24.68
N GLN A 375 -37.58 18.41 23.62
CA GLN A 375 -39.03 18.12 23.71
C GLN A 375 -39.37 17.00 24.71
N LEU A 376 -38.47 16.02 24.84
CA LEU A 376 -38.61 14.93 25.83
C LEU A 376 -38.22 15.35 27.25
N GLY A 377 -37.80 16.60 27.47
CA GLY A 377 -37.35 17.07 28.78
C GLY A 377 -36.03 16.47 29.24
N ALA A 378 -35.20 16.02 28.31
CA ALA A 378 -33.90 15.39 28.63
C ALA A 378 -32.96 16.42 29.30
N PRO A 379 -32.16 16.02 30.28
CA PRO A 379 -31.20 16.92 30.91
C PRO A 379 -30.14 17.38 29.92
N ALA A 380 -29.64 18.61 30.04
CA ALA A 380 -28.70 19.24 29.13
C ALA A 380 -27.41 18.42 28.87
N TRP A 381 -26.92 17.67 29.88
CA TRP A 381 -25.75 16.80 29.73
C TRP A 381 -26.02 15.65 28.73
N LEU A 382 -27.24 15.12 28.68
CA LEU A 382 -27.59 14.03 27.77
C LEU A 382 -27.69 14.56 26.33
N THR A 383 -28.24 15.77 26.14
CA THR A 383 -28.28 16.45 24.84
C THR A 383 -26.86 16.76 24.34
N ALA A 384 -25.99 17.27 25.21
CA ALA A 384 -24.58 17.50 24.88
C ALA A 384 -23.84 16.21 24.48
N LEU A 385 -24.09 15.12 25.19
CA LEU A 385 -23.44 13.83 24.90
C LEU A 385 -23.97 13.20 23.60
N LEU A 386 -25.27 13.16 23.42
CA LEU A 386 -25.89 12.48 22.28
C LEU A 386 -25.86 13.33 21.00
N ALA A 387 -26.32 14.58 21.05
CA ALA A 387 -26.37 15.43 19.86
C ALA A 387 -24.98 15.99 19.52
N ASN A 388 -24.31 16.67 20.45
CA ASN A 388 -23.00 17.30 20.21
C ASN A 388 -21.82 16.32 20.27
N GLY A 389 -21.98 15.14 20.89
CA GLY A 389 -20.99 14.09 20.90
C GLY A 389 -21.20 13.07 19.75
N ILE A 390 -22.21 12.19 19.91
CA ILE A 390 -22.46 11.11 18.95
C ILE A 390 -22.96 11.66 17.62
N GLY A 391 -23.95 12.56 17.64
CA GLY A 391 -24.53 13.17 16.43
C GLY A 391 -23.47 13.89 15.60
N LYS A 392 -22.62 14.69 16.24
CA LYS A 392 -21.52 15.40 15.56
C LYS A 392 -20.45 14.46 15.03
N GLY A 393 -20.15 13.36 15.74
CA GLY A 393 -19.25 12.32 15.26
C GLY A 393 -19.79 11.59 14.02
N ILE A 394 -21.09 11.29 13.99
CA ILE A 394 -21.77 10.72 12.83
C ILE A 394 -21.76 11.71 11.68
N ASN A 395 -22.17 12.97 11.91
CA ASN A 395 -22.12 14.04 10.92
C ASN A 395 -20.74 14.16 10.29
N THR A 396 -19.69 14.31 11.08
CA THR A 396 -18.29 14.38 10.58
C THR A 396 -17.93 13.17 9.73
N THR A 397 -18.34 11.96 10.11
CA THR A 397 -18.05 10.75 9.33
C THR A 397 -18.77 10.73 7.99
N ILE A 398 -20.03 11.17 7.95
CA ILE A 398 -20.88 11.20 6.76
C ILE A 398 -20.40 12.28 5.78
N THR A 399 -19.98 13.43 6.27
CA THR A 399 -19.45 14.55 5.46
C THR A 399 -18.26 14.15 4.59
N PHE A 400 -17.49 13.11 4.99
CA PHE A 400 -16.35 12.61 4.20
C PHE A 400 -16.74 11.66 3.07
N ILE A 401 -17.94 11.11 3.07
CA ILE A 401 -18.35 10.07 2.10
C ILE A 401 -18.19 10.53 0.65
N PRO A 402 -18.68 11.71 0.21
CA PRO A 402 -18.60 12.09 -1.19
C PRO A 402 -17.17 12.36 -1.68
N VAL A 403 -16.35 13.03 -0.90
CA VAL A 403 -14.95 13.35 -1.27
C VAL A 403 -14.09 12.08 -1.35
N ILE A 404 -14.21 11.21 -0.36
CA ILE A 404 -13.42 9.95 -0.32
C ILE A 404 -13.98 8.96 -1.35
N GLY A 405 -15.29 8.92 -1.54
CA GLY A 405 -15.94 8.09 -2.55
C GLY A 405 -15.49 8.44 -3.97
N SER A 406 -15.51 9.72 -4.32
CA SER A 406 -15.07 10.22 -5.63
C SER A 406 -13.57 9.92 -5.85
N MET A 407 -12.75 10.10 -4.82
CA MET A 407 -11.33 9.77 -4.88
C MET A 407 -11.09 8.27 -5.12
N PHE A 408 -11.78 7.38 -4.39
CA PHE A 408 -11.66 5.94 -4.61
C PHE A 408 -12.17 5.51 -5.99
N LEU A 409 -13.20 6.18 -6.49
CA LEU A 409 -13.74 5.93 -7.84
C LEU A 409 -12.69 6.26 -8.91
N PHE A 410 -12.06 7.44 -8.80
CA PHE A 410 -11.04 7.85 -9.76
C PHE A 410 -9.75 6.99 -9.64
N LEU A 411 -9.34 6.64 -8.43
CA LEU A 411 -8.22 5.73 -8.22
C LEU A 411 -8.49 4.34 -8.83
N ALA A 412 -9.70 3.80 -8.65
CA ALA A 412 -10.07 2.54 -9.29
C ALA A 412 -10.06 2.66 -10.81
N LEU A 413 -10.47 3.81 -11.38
CA LEU A 413 -10.39 4.10 -12.81
C LEU A 413 -8.94 4.07 -13.31
N LEU A 414 -8.01 4.72 -12.60
CA LEU A 414 -6.59 4.75 -12.96
C LEU A 414 -5.93 3.36 -12.83
N GLU A 415 -6.31 2.59 -11.82
CA GLU A 415 -5.82 1.24 -11.57
C GLU A 415 -6.31 0.28 -12.66
N ASP A 416 -7.62 0.21 -12.88
CA ASP A 416 -8.23 -0.70 -13.86
C ASP A 416 -7.86 -0.35 -15.31
N SER A 417 -7.60 0.94 -15.62
CA SER A 417 -7.15 1.36 -16.96
C SER A 417 -5.73 0.90 -17.30
N GLY A 418 -4.91 0.52 -16.29
CA GLY A 418 -3.50 0.19 -16.45
C GLY A 418 -2.56 1.40 -16.47
N TYR A 419 -3.07 2.62 -16.21
CA TYR A 419 -2.25 3.83 -16.19
C TYR A 419 -1.24 3.86 -15.03
N MET A 420 -1.62 3.31 -13.86
CA MET A 420 -0.79 3.34 -12.64
C MET A 420 0.58 2.67 -12.84
N ALA A 421 0.64 1.58 -13.60
CA ALA A 421 1.88 0.90 -13.93
C ALA A 421 2.85 1.81 -14.71
N ARG A 422 2.33 2.59 -15.65
CA ARG A 422 3.10 3.53 -16.47
C ARG A 422 3.57 4.74 -15.68
N ALA A 423 2.72 5.27 -14.83
CA ALA A 423 3.09 6.34 -13.90
C ALA A 423 4.26 5.92 -12.99
N ALA A 424 4.22 4.71 -12.44
CA ALA A 424 5.30 4.16 -11.64
C ALA A 424 6.60 4.03 -12.44
N PHE A 425 6.53 3.61 -13.71
CA PHE A 425 7.69 3.47 -14.59
C PHE A 425 8.33 4.83 -14.92
N VAL A 426 7.53 5.84 -15.26
CA VAL A 426 8.03 7.18 -15.62
C VAL A 426 8.84 7.81 -14.49
N ILE A 427 8.43 7.59 -13.24
CA ILE A 427 9.02 8.22 -12.06
C ILE A 427 10.06 7.33 -11.37
N ASP A 428 10.21 6.09 -11.80
CA ASP A 428 11.11 5.10 -11.17
C ASP A 428 12.54 5.64 -11.01
N ARG A 429 13.07 6.33 -12.01
CA ARG A 429 14.42 6.94 -11.94
C ARG A 429 14.56 7.93 -10.78
N PHE A 430 13.55 8.76 -10.54
CA PHE A 430 13.54 9.72 -9.45
C PHE A 430 13.43 9.01 -8.10
N MET A 431 12.54 8.02 -8.02
CA MET A 431 12.32 7.25 -6.79
C MET A 431 13.55 6.41 -6.40
N ARG A 432 14.26 5.84 -7.37
CA ARG A 432 15.54 5.12 -7.12
C ARG A 432 16.60 6.05 -6.53
N ALA A 433 16.67 7.30 -6.96
CA ALA A 433 17.57 8.27 -6.34
C ALA A 433 17.27 8.48 -4.85
N LEU A 434 16.00 8.37 -4.45
CA LEU A 434 15.56 8.39 -3.06
C LEU A 434 15.73 7.03 -2.34
N GLY A 435 16.10 5.97 -3.08
CA GLY A 435 16.25 4.61 -2.57
C GLY A 435 14.95 3.86 -2.40
N LEU A 436 13.94 4.20 -3.20
CA LEU A 436 12.63 3.58 -3.27
C LEU A 436 12.36 3.05 -4.69
N PRO A 437 11.57 1.99 -4.86
CA PRO A 437 11.10 1.57 -6.17
C PRO A 437 10.06 2.57 -6.72
N GLY A 438 9.92 2.66 -8.04
CA GLY A 438 8.93 3.53 -8.69
C GLY A 438 7.49 3.30 -8.23
N LYS A 439 7.13 2.05 -7.89
CA LYS A 439 5.81 1.71 -7.31
C LYS A 439 5.48 2.50 -6.03
N ALA A 440 6.48 2.93 -5.25
CA ALA A 440 6.29 3.70 -4.00
C ALA A 440 5.76 5.11 -4.25
N PHE A 441 5.93 5.65 -5.45
CA PHE A 441 5.47 6.99 -5.79
C PHE A 441 3.95 7.11 -5.83
N VAL A 442 3.26 6.05 -6.27
CA VAL A 442 1.80 6.02 -6.36
C VAL A 442 1.12 6.29 -5.01
N PRO A 443 1.43 5.54 -3.93
CA PRO A 443 0.93 5.87 -2.61
C PRO A 443 1.26 7.30 -2.16
N MET A 444 2.47 7.77 -2.42
CA MET A 444 2.89 9.11 -1.97
C MET A 444 2.06 10.22 -2.62
N ILE A 445 1.75 10.11 -3.91
CA ILE A 445 0.90 11.10 -4.59
C ILE A 445 -0.54 11.06 -4.12
N VAL A 446 -1.09 9.88 -3.93
CA VAL A 446 -2.43 9.73 -3.32
C VAL A 446 -2.49 10.45 -1.97
N GLY A 447 -1.36 10.56 -1.26
CA GLY A 447 -1.21 11.30 -0.02
C GLY A 447 -1.55 12.80 -0.12
N PHE A 448 -1.40 13.43 -1.27
CA PHE A 448 -1.86 14.81 -1.48
C PHE A 448 -3.39 14.94 -1.45
N GLY A 449 -4.11 13.89 -1.79
CA GLY A 449 -5.58 13.85 -1.63
C GLY A 449 -5.96 13.44 -0.23
N CYS A 450 -5.55 12.22 0.19
CA CYS A 450 -5.82 11.68 1.52
C CYS A 450 -4.77 10.64 1.92
N ASN A 451 -4.22 10.80 3.13
CA ASN A 451 -3.18 9.91 3.65
C ASN A 451 -3.69 8.49 3.96
N VAL A 452 -4.99 8.30 4.21
CA VAL A 452 -5.57 6.99 4.53
C VAL A 452 -5.43 6.00 3.36
N PRO A 453 -5.97 6.29 2.15
CA PRO A 453 -5.77 5.41 1.00
C PRO A 453 -4.31 5.34 0.55
N ALA A 454 -3.53 6.39 0.77
CA ALA A 454 -2.11 6.40 0.48
C ALA A 454 -1.34 5.35 1.28
N VAL A 455 -1.54 5.30 2.60
CA VAL A 455 -0.94 4.29 3.49
C VAL A 455 -1.45 2.89 3.12
N MET A 456 -2.75 2.74 2.82
CA MET A 456 -3.29 1.46 2.35
C MET A 456 -2.69 1.02 1.01
N GLY A 457 -2.43 1.96 0.10
CA GLY A 457 -1.80 1.70 -1.19
C GLY A 457 -0.37 1.18 -1.09
N ALA A 458 0.33 1.51 -0.01
CA ALA A 458 1.69 1.00 0.23
C ALA A 458 1.76 -0.54 0.39
N ARG A 459 0.63 -1.23 0.55
CA ARG A 459 0.56 -2.72 0.53
C ARG A 459 1.03 -3.34 -0.77
N THR A 460 0.94 -2.60 -1.88
CA THR A 460 1.42 -3.06 -3.19
C THR A 460 2.95 -3.19 -3.25
N LEU A 461 3.66 -2.70 -2.24
CA LEU A 461 5.11 -2.81 -2.12
C LEU A 461 5.45 -4.15 -1.44
N GLU A 462 6.14 -4.99 -2.16
CA GLU A 462 6.53 -6.34 -1.75
C GLU A 462 7.54 -6.32 -0.60
N ASN A 463 8.55 -5.43 -0.71
CA ASN A 463 9.61 -5.31 0.29
C ASN A 463 9.12 -4.53 1.52
N ARG A 464 9.23 -5.15 2.69
CA ARG A 464 8.86 -4.55 3.99
C ARG A 464 9.58 -3.22 4.24
N ARG A 465 10.86 -3.12 3.88
CA ARG A 465 11.67 -1.91 4.02
C ARG A 465 11.08 -0.75 3.21
N ASP A 466 10.80 -0.98 1.93
CA ASP A 466 10.27 0.03 1.02
C ASP A 466 8.88 0.46 1.44
N ARG A 467 8.07 -0.48 1.93
CA ARG A 467 6.74 -0.20 2.50
C ARG A 467 6.83 0.70 3.73
N ILE A 468 7.73 0.41 4.69
CA ILE A 468 7.92 1.24 5.88
C ILE A 468 8.36 2.65 5.48
N LEU A 469 9.37 2.78 4.62
CA LEU A 469 9.86 4.08 4.13
C LEU A 469 8.75 4.90 3.49
N THR A 470 7.98 4.30 2.59
CA THR A 470 6.87 4.95 1.90
C THR A 470 5.81 5.44 2.88
N ILE A 471 5.40 4.58 3.83
CA ILE A 471 4.40 4.95 4.85
C ILE A 471 4.91 6.06 5.76
N MET A 472 6.21 6.09 6.08
CA MET A 472 6.82 7.14 6.89
C MET A 472 6.89 8.50 6.18
N MET A 473 7.05 8.49 4.85
CA MET A 473 7.12 9.72 4.03
C MET A 473 5.73 10.26 3.68
N THR A 474 4.75 9.39 3.47
CA THR A 474 3.42 9.73 2.97
C THR A 474 2.69 10.82 3.79
N PRO A 475 2.67 10.83 5.13
CA PRO A 475 1.91 11.82 5.88
C PRO A 475 2.47 13.26 5.81
N PHE A 476 3.67 13.47 5.31
CA PHE A 476 4.21 14.81 5.03
C PHE A 476 3.58 15.45 3.80
N MET A 477 2.94 14.64 2.93
CA MET A 477 2.16 15.16 1.80
C MET A 477 0.93 15.88 2.33
N SER A 478 0.71 17.11 1.85
CA SER A 478 -0.41 17.93 2.29
C SER A 478 -1.72 17.40 1.72
N CYS A 479 -2.61 16.87 2.57
CA CYS A 479 -3.94 16.41 2.14
C CYS A 479 -4.93 17.59 1.97
N GLY A 480 -6.05 17.33 1.27
CA GLY A 480 -7.09 18.33 1.01
C GLY A 480 -7.64 19.03 2.25
N ALA A 481 -7.76 18.31 3.37
CA ALA A 481 -8.21 18.84 4.66
C ALA A 481 -7.30 19.96 5.22
N ARG A 482 -5.99 19.87 4.98
CA ARG A 482 -5.05 20.94 5.36
C ARG A 482 -5.21 22.18 4.50
N LEU A 483 -5.63 22.00 3.25
CA LEU A 483 -5.82 23.13 2.32
C LEU A 483 -6.88 24.10 2.83
N ALA A 484 -7.97 23.61 3.45
CA ALA A 484 -9.00 24.47 4.06
C ALA A 484 -8.42 25.37 5.16
N ILE A 485 -7.54 24.83 6.01
CA ILE A 485 -6.85 25.61 7.07
C ILE A 485 -5.92 26.65 6.41
N PHE A 486 -5.18 26.24 5.37
CA PHE A 486 -4.29 27.17 4.65
C PHE A 486 -5.08 28.32 4.02
N ALA A 487 -6.25 28.04 3.42
CA ALA A 487 -7.12 29.05 2.85
C ALA A 487 -7.56 30.10 3.87
N VAL A 488 -8.05 29.67 5.04
CA VAL A 488 -8.46 30.57 6.13
C VAL A 488 -7.31 31.46 6.60
N PHE A 489 -6.13 30.88 6.84
CA PHE A 489 -4.97 31.64 7.31
C PHE A 489 -4.40 32.55 6.22
N THR A 490 -4.38 32.13 4.96
CA THR A 490 -3.90 32.99 3.89
C THR A 490 -4.82 34.18 3.66
N THR A 491 -6.11 33.99 3.78
CA THR A 491 -7.10 35.11 3.69
C THR A 491 -6.93 36.09 4.85
N ALA A 492 -6.70 35.59 6.07
CA ALA A 492 -6.56 36.45 7.26
C ALA A 492 -5.25 37.22 7.33
N PHE A 493 -4.11 36.55 6.98
CA PHE A 493 -2.77 37.10 7.23
C PHE A 493 -1.99 37.47 5.96
N PHE A 494 -2.34 36.91 4.82
CA PHE A 494 -1.62 37.10 3.54
C PHE A 494 -2.57 37.52 2.40
N PRO A 495 -3.27 38.65 2.51
CA PRO A 495 -4.26 39.06 1.49
C PRO A 495 -3.60 39.30 0.13
N ARG A 496 -2.30 39.57 0.10
CA ARG A 496 -1.48 39.67 -1.12
C ARG A 496 -0.43 38.55 -1.10
N GLY A 497 -0.45 37.66 -2.08
CA GLY A 497 0.55 36.60 -2.20
C GLY A 497 0.25 35.32 -1.40
N GLY A 498 -0.96 35.09 -0.89
CA GLY A 498 -1.37 33.88 -0.17
C GLY A 498 -1.11 32.60 -0.97
N GLN A 499 -1.21 32.66 -2.29
CA GLN A 499 -0.87 31.56 -3.22
C GLN A 499 0.58 31.10 -3.08
N ASN A 500 1.53 32.06 -2.92
CA ASN A 500 2.94 31.73 -2.75
C ASN A 500 3.20 31.04 -1.41
N VAL A 501 2.45 31.42 -0.38
CA VAL A 501 2.51 30.79 0.95
C VAL A 501 2.06 29.35 0.89
N VAL A 502 0.92 29.09 0.23
CA VAL A 502 0.41 27.71 0.03
C VAL A 502 1.41 26.88 -0.77
N PHE A 503 1.92 27.42 -1.87
CA PHE A 503 2.91 26.74 -2.69
C PHE A 503 4.19 26.43 -1.90
N ALA A 504 4.70 27.38 -1.12
CA ALA A 504 5.85 27.14 -0.25
C ALA A 504 5.61 26.03 0.76
N LEU A 505 4.42 25.96 1.37
CA LEU A 505 4.05 24.87 2.29
C LEU A 505 4.07 23.50 1.59
N TYR A 506 3.59 23.40 0.35
CA TYR A 506 3.66 22.13 -0.40
C TYR A 506 5.11 21.71 -0.67
N ILE A 507 5.96 22.65 -1.10
CA ILE A 507 7.39 22.37 -1.32
C ILE A 507 8.09 21.95 -0.02
N ILE A 508 7.81 22.64 1.08
CA ILE A 508 8.36 22.28 2.40
C ILE A 508 7.91 20.86 2.80
N GLY A 509 6.64 20.52 2.62
CA GLY A 509 6.12 19.17 2.89
C GLY A 509 6.86 18.09 2.10
N ILE A 510 7.05 18.28 0.80
CA ILE A 510 7.82 17.37 -0.06
C ILE A 510 9.27 17.28 0.41
N ALA A 511 9.92 18.41 0.69
CA ALA A 511 11.30 18.43 1.15
C ALA A 511 11.48 17.67 2.47
N MET A 512 10.56 17.82 3.41
CA MET A 512 10.58 17.10 4.69
C MET A 512 10.30 15.61 4.53
N ALA A 513 9.44 15.21 3.59
CA ALA A 513 9.25 13.81 3.23
C ALA A 513 10.55 13.19 2.70
N VAL A 514 11.20 13.86 1.75
CA VAL A 514 12.48 13.43 1.16
C VAL A 514 13.57 13.34 2.23
N LEU A 515 13.69 14.36 3.07
CA LEU A 515 14.67 14.41 4.17
C LEU A 515 14.46 13.25 5.16
N THR A 516 13.21 13.01 5.55
CA THR A 516 12.86 11.88 6.43
C THR A 516 13.18 10.53 5.79
N GLY A 517 12.84 10.34 4.52
CA GLY A 517 13.17 9.14 3.76
C GLY A 517 14.68 8.93 3.65
N PHE A 518 15.43 9.96 3.32
CA PHE A 518 16.89 9.92 3.26
C PHE A 518 17.52 9.58 4.62
N LEU A 519 17.05 10.20 5.69
CA LEU A 519 17.54 9.93 7.05
C LEU A 519 17.29 8.48 7.45
N LEU A 520 16.08 7.97 7.27
CA LEU A 520 15.73 6.59 7.63
C LEU A 520 16.49 5.56 6.79
N ARG A 521 16.68 5.82 5.49
CA ARG A 521 17.46 4.98 4.60
C ARG A 521 18.91 4.87 5.04
N THR A 522 19.51 5.99 5.45
CA THR A 522 20.93 6.02 5.83
C THR A 522 21.20 5.49 7.24
N THR A 523 20.18 5.46 8.10
CA THR A 523 20.31 5.06 9.52
C THR A 523 19.77 3.65 9.76
N VAL A 524 18.47 3.47 9.79
CA VAL A 524 17.78 2.25 10.24
C VAL A 524 17.45 1.31 9.09
N LEU A 525 16.91 1.84 7.99
CA LEU A 525 16.39 1.05 6.87
C LEU A 525 17.40 0.99 5.71
N LYS A 526 18.62 0.54 6.00
CA LYS A 526 19.67 0.35 4.98
C LYS A 526 19.33 -0.81 4.04
N GLY A 527 19.75 -0.71 2.80
CA GLY A 527 19.55 -1.72 1.74
C GLY A 527 19.29 -1.08 0.39
N GLU A 528 19.29 -1.90 -0.64
CA GLU A 528 18.96 -1.48 -1.99
C GLU A 528 17.46 -1.56 -2.23
N PRO A 529 16.87 -0.65 -3.05
CA PRO A 529 15.48 -0.72 -3.43
C PRO A 529 15.23 -1.97 -4.28
N SER A 530 14.03 -2.55 -4.15
CA SER A 530 13.63 -3.66 -5.01
C SER A 530 13.68 -3.24 -6.49
N PRO A 531 14.27 -4.03 -7.38
CA PRO A 531 14.26 -3.72 -8.80
C PRO A 531 12.81 -3.67 -9.31
N LEU A 532 12.49 -2.63 -10.10
CA LEU A 532 11.19 -2.53 -10.74
C LEU A 532 11.20 -3.41 -12.00
N VAL A 533 10.83 -4.68 -11.86
CA VAL A 533 10.52 -5.56 -12.97
C VAL A 533 9.01 -5.67 -13.05
N MET A 534 8.40 -4.98 -14.02
CA MET A 534 6.94 -4.95 -14.16
C MET A 534 6.56 -4.99 -15.63
N GLU A 535 5.67 -5.91 -15.99
CA GLU A 535 5.01 -5.89 -17.28
C GLU A 535 3.99 -4.76 -17.31
N LEU A 536 4.01 -3.97 -18.38
CA LEU A 536 3.02 -2.94 -18.60
C LEU A 536 1.74 -3.62 -19.14
N PRO A 537 0.65 -3.67 -18.36
CA PRO A 537 -0.59 -4.26 -18.82
C PRO A 537 -1.15 -3.47 -20.00
N HIS A 538 -1.88 -4.12 -20.91
CA HIS A 538 -2.60 -3.40 -21.97
C HIS A 538 -3.61 -2.44 -21.36
N TYR A 539 -3.86 -1.30 -22.04
CA TYR A 539 -4.96 -0.44 -21.63
C TYR A 539 -6.29 -1.16 -21.82
N HIS A 540 -7.09 -1.14 -20.79
CA HIS A 540 -8.45 -1.67 -20.80
C HIS A 540 -9.45 -0.55 -20.51
N VAL A 541 -10.59 -0.58 -21.19
CA VAL A 541 -11.72 0.28 -20.80
C VAL A 541 -12.35 -0.35 -19.56
N PRO A 542 -12.35 0.35 -18.41
CA PRO A 542 -12.88 -0.19 -17.18
C PRO A 542 -14.37 -0.47 -17.25
N HIS A 543 -14.82 -1.60 -16.71
CA HIS A 543 -16.24 -1.90 -16.58
C HIS A 543 -16.84 -1.11 -15.41
N ILE A 544 -17.82 -0.25 -15.69
CA ILE A 544 -18.44 0.65 -14.70
C ILE A 544 -18.94 -0.12 -13.47
N LYS A 545 -19.56 -1.28 -13.65
CA LYS A 545 -20.05 -2.11 -12.54
C LYS A 545 -18.94 -2.56 -11.60
N THR A 546 -17.82 -3.02 -12.15
CA THR A 546 -16.63 -3.47 -11.37
C THR A 546 -16.00 -2.29 -10.64
N LEU A 547 -15.87 -1.15 -11.34
CA LEU A 547 -15.32 0.09 -10.80
C LEU A 547 -16.12 0.60 -9.61
N LEU A 548 -17.45 0.67 -9.74
CA LEU A 548 -18.34 1.07 -8.65
C LEU A 548 -18.29 0.10 -7.47
N LEU A 549 -18.20 -1.22 -7.73
CA LEU A 549 -18.12 -2.22 -6.69
C LEU A 549 -16.80 -2.10 -5.90
N HIS A 550 -15.66 -1.94 -6.59
CA HIS A 550 -14.37 -1.75 -5.95
C HIS A 550 -14.33 -0.44 -5.13
N ALA A 551 -14.81 0.66 -5.68
CA ALA A 551 -14.91 1.94 -4.98
C ALA A 551 -15.81 1.81 -3.73
N TRP A 552 -16.97 1.16 -3.84
CA TRP A 552 -17.90 0.94 -2.73
C TRP A 552 -17.31 0.07 -1.62
N GLN A 553 -16.62 -1.02 -1.96
CA GLN A 553 -15.98 -1.88 -0.96
C GLN A 553 -14.91 -1.14 -0.18
N ARG A 554 -14.08 -0.32 -0.85
CA ARG A 554 -13.07 0.52 -0.22
C ARG A 554 -13.72 1.60 0.66
N LEU A 555 -14.74 2.28 0.16
CA LEU A 555 -15.48 3.33 0.88
C LEU A 555 -16.18 2.77 2.12
N ARG A 556 -16.94 1.68 1.98
CA ARG A 556 -17.60 1.01 3.11
C ARG A 556 -16.60 0.63 4.20
N GLY A 557 -15.48 0.02 3.78
CA GLY A 557 -14.42 -0.34 4.72
C GLY A 557 -13.78 0.86 5.43
N PHE A 558 -13.71 2.02 4.77
CA PHE A 558 -13.23 3.26 5.37
C PHE A 558 -14.25 3.83 6.38
N VAL A 559 -15.50 4.03 5.97
CA VAL A 559 -16.56 4.64 6.79
C VAL A 559 -16.74 3.90 8.13
N PHE A 560 -16.84 2.57 8.09
CA PHE A 560 -16.99 1.79 9.32
C PHE A 560 -15.76 1.84 10.23
N ARG A 561 -14.55 1.87 9.68
CA ARG A 561 -13.33 1.93 10.49
C ARG A 561 -13.09 3.33 11.05
N ALA A 562 -13.27 4.37 10.24
CA ALA A 562 -13.12 5.75 10.66
C ALA A 562 -14.20 6.13 11.68
N GLY A 563 -15.47 5.76 11.42
CA GLY A 563 -16.58 6.05 12.32
C GLY A 563 -16.41 5.46 13.72
N LYS A 564 -15.96 4.19 13.81
CA LYS A 564 -15.66 3.54 15.11
C LYS A 564 -14.62 4.30 15.95
N LEU A 565 -13.79 5.11 15.32
CA LEU A 565 -12.75 5.87 16.00
C LEU A 565 -13.17 7.34 16.22
N ILE A 566 -13.78 7.96 15.20
CA ILE A 566 -14.16 9.39 15.23
C ILE A 566 -15.29 9.60 16.24
N VAL A 567 -16.33 8.76 16.25
CA VAL A 567 -17.51 8.96 17.12
C VAL A 567 -17.14 8.98 18.61
N PRO A 568 -16.42 8.00 19.20
CA PRO A 568 -16.03 8.06 20.61
C PRO A 568 -15.20 9.30 20.97
N ILE A 569 -14.36 9.73 20.03
CA ILE A 569 -13.52 10.90 20.26
C ILE A 569 -14.34 12.19 20.22
N CYS A 570 -15.30 12.31 19.29
CA CYS A 570 -16.23 13.46 19.28
C CYS A 570 -17.08 13.48 20.56
N VAL A 571 -17.48 12.33 21.07
CA VAL A 571 -18.16 12.23 22.38
C VAL A 571 -17.27 12.76 23.51
N LEU A 572 -16.00 12.36 23.54
CA LEU A 572 -15.05 12.85 24.53
C LEU A 572 -14.87 14.38 24.45
N ILE A 573 -14.70 14.91 23.25
CA ILE A 573 -14.55 16.37 23.05
C ILE A 573 -15.82 17.11 23.39
N GLY A 574 -16.99 16.58 22.98
CA GLY A 574 -18.29 17.15 23.31
C GLY A 574 -18.50 17.20 24.82
N ALA A 575 -18.14 16.14 25.56
CA ALA A 575 -18.19 16.11 27.01
C ALA A 575 -17.25 17.13 27.66
N LEU A 576 -15.99 17.22 27.19
CA LEU A 576 -15.02 18.20 27.67
C LEU A 576 -15.44 19.66 27.39
N ASN A 577 -16.17 19.91 26.32
CA ASN A 577 -16.68 21.24 25.99
C ASN A 577 -17.96 21.60 26.77
N ALA A 578 -18.77 20.59 27.11
CA ALA A 578 -20.04 20.78 27.85
C ALA A 578 -19.83 20.95 29.35
N LEU A 579 -18.73 20.47 29.92
CA LEU A 579 -18.44 20.51 31.36
C LEU A 579 -17.55 21.72 31.73
N ASN A 580 -18.01 22.52 32.71
CA ASN A 580 -17.21 23.51 33.38
C ASN A 580 -16.53 22.89 34.60
N MET A 581 -15.48 23.56 35.11
CA MET A 581 -14.75 23.07 36.29
C MET A 581 -15.60 23.05 37.57
N ASP A 582 -16.60 23.93 37.67
CA ASP A 582 -17.53 24.03 38.80
C ASP A 582 -18.64 22.96 38.76
N GLY A 583 -18.52 21.97 37.86
CA GLY A 583 -19.56 20.94 37.65
C GLY A 583 -20.86 21.47 37.03
N THR A 584 -20.92 22.74 36.66
CA THR A 584 -22.03 23.32 35.93
C THR A 584 -21.95 23.02 34.45
N MET A 585 -23.10 22.89 33.79
CA MET A 585 -23.15 22.67 32.33
C MET A 585 -22.99 24.00 31.60
N ASN A 586 -22.18 23.95 30.52
CA ASN A 586 -22.03 25.08 29.64
C ASN A 586 -23.28 25.16 28.73
N THR A 587 -24.14 26.13 28.99
CA THR A 587 -25.41 26.37 28.27
C THR A 587 -25.25 27.30 27.06
N GLY A 588 -24.03 27.46 26.54
CA GLY A 588 -23.77 28.15 25.27
C GLY A 588 -23.26 29.60 25.36
N GLU A 589 -23.37 30.27 26.48
CA GLU A 589 -23.00 31.69 26.60
C GLU A 589 -21.64 31.97 27.24
N GLY A 590 -20.83 30.97 27.53
CA GLY A 590 -19.59 31.21 28.30
C GLY A 590 -18.47 30.20 28.08
N GLY A 591 -18.17 29.82 26.85
CA GLY A 591 -17.18 28.77 26.47
C GLY A 591 -15.72 29.00 26.98
N THR A 592 -15.43 30.07 27.68
CA THR A 592 -14.10 30.36 28.22
C THR A 592 -13.75 29.55 29.48
N HIS A 593 -14.72 28.92 30.13
CA HIS A 593 -14.57 28.13 31.35
C HIS A 593 -14.77 26.63 31.17
N SER A 594 -14.92 26.14 29.90
CA SER A 594 -15.02 24.72 29.64
C SER A 594 -13.71 23.99 29.96
N LEU A 595 -13.80 22.69 30.31
CA LEU A 595 -12.60 21.84 30.49
C LEU A 595 -11.72 21.82 29.24
N LEU A 596 -12.31 21.90 28.06
CA LEU A 596 -11.57 21.98 26.81
C LEU A 596 -10.75 23.27 26.69
N SER A 597 -11.34 24.42 27.10
CA SER A 597 -10.65 25.70 27.08
C SER A 597 -9.50 25.73 28.08
N MET A 598 -9.69 25.11 29.25
CA MET A 598 -8.66 24.99 30.26
C MET A 598 -7.48 24.12 29.83
N VAL A 599 -7.76 22.97 29.19
CA VAL A 599 -6.71 22.12 28.56
C VAL A 599 -5.96 22.94 27.50
N GLY A 600 -6.66 23.73 26.70
CA GLY A 600 -6.05 24.62 25.72
C GLY A 600 -5.14 25.67 26.37
N GLN A 601 -5.61 26.36 27.45
CA GLN A 601 -4.82 27.33 28.18
C GLN A 601 -3.59 26.70 28.86
N TRP A 602 -3.75 25.50 29.43
CA TRP A 602 -2.64 24.76 30.06
C TRP A 602 -1.59 24.33 29.03
N ALA A 603 -2.01 23.91 27.83
CA ALA A 603 -1.11 23.48 26.78
C ALA A 603 -0.46 24.65 26.00
N THR A 604 -1.04 25.87 26.03
CA THR A 604 -0.56 27.02 25.25
C THR A 604 0.91 27.41 25.53
N PRO A 605 1.43 27.36 26.78
CA PRO A 605 2.84 27.65 27.04
C PRO A 605 3.82 26.75 26.24
N LEU A 606 3.44 25.53 25.93
CA LEU A 606 4.26 24.63 25.12
C LEU A 606 4.46 25.17 23.69
N PHE A 607 3.51 25.92 23.17
CA PHE A 607 3.53 26.51 21.84
C PHE A 607 3.98 27.99 21.82
N ALA A 608 4.30 28.58 22.97
CA ALA A 608 4.83 29.94 23.07
C ALA A 608 6.11 30.16 22.22
N PRO A 609 7.07 29.20 22.13
CA PRO A 609 8.27 29.37 21.32
C PRO A 609 8.00 29.46 19.79
N MET A 610 6.82 29.07 19.31
CA MET A 610 6.40 29.22 17.92
C MET A 610 5.45 30.41 17.68
N GLY A 611 5.30 31.31 18.66
CA GLY A 611 4.53 32.56 18.52
C GLY A 611 3.06 32.48 18.93
N ILE A 612 2.66 31.46 19.70
CA ILE A 612 1.31 31.36 20.26
C ILE A 612 1.34 31.84 21.70
N HIS A 613 0.89 33.08 21.94
CA HIS A 613 0.86 33.65 23.26
C HIS A 613 -0.29 33.11 24.14
N ALA A 614 -0.20 33.27 25.47
CA ALA A 614 -1.17 32.77 26.42
C ALA A 614 -2.64 33.18 26.11
N ASN A 615 -2.83 34.37 25.58
CA ASN A 615 -4.15 34.89 25.21
C ASN A 615 -4.72 34.24 23.94
N ASN A 616 -3.91 33.43 23.22
CA ASN A 616 -4.29 32.76 21.97
C ASN A 616 -4.54 31.26 22.16
N TRP A 617 -5.06 30.87 23.33
CA TRP A 617 -5.44 29.48 23.60
C TRP A 617 -6.40 28.86 22.59
N PRO A 618 -7.30 29.60 21.87
CA PRO A 618 -8.13 29.01 20.81
C PRO A 618 -7.32 28.37 19.70
N ALA A 619 -6.16 28.96 19.34
CA ALA A 619 -5.26 28.35 18.35
C ALA A 619 -4.71 27.00 18.83
N THR A 620 -4.36 26.88 20.11
CA THR A 620 -3.90 25.61 20.71
C THR A 620 -5.00 24.55 20.73
N VAL A 621 -6.24 24.91 21.08
CA VAL A 621 -7.38 23.99 21.00
C VAL A 621 -7.58 23.53 19.56
N GLY A 622 -7.43 24.43 18.57
CA GLY A 622 -7.46 24.11 17.16
C GLY A 622 -6.40 23.05 16.76
N LEU A 623 -5.19 23.12 17.33
CA LEU A 623 -4.16 22.09 17.09
C LEU A 623 -4.56 20.73 17.68
N VAL A 624 -5.10 20.74 18.89
CA VAL A 624 -5.54 19.51 19.58
C VAL A 624 -6.70 18.85 18.84
N THR A 625 -7.72 19.61 18.47
CA THR A 625 -8.86 19.11 17.70
C THR A 625 -8.45 18.64 16.30
N GLY A 626 -7.46 19.31 15.69
CA GLY A 626 -6.91 18.93 14.39
C GLY A 626 -6.14 17.60 14.36
N VAL A 627 -5.73 17.06 15.51
CA VAL A 627 -5.23 15.69 15.61
C VAL A 627 -6.34 14.69 15.27
N LEU A 628 -7.56 15.01 15.61
CA LEU A 628 -8.73 14.14 15.39
C LEU A 628 -9.18 14.19 13.94
N ALA A 629 -9.54 15.37 13.48
CA ALA A 629 -9.94 15.63 12.11
C ALA A 629 -9.54 17.06 11.74
N LYS A 630 -8.75 17.19 10.69
CA LYS A 630 -8.15 18.49 10.32
C LYS A 630 -9.19 19.51 9.84
N GLU A 631 -10.29 19.05 9.29
CA GLU A 631 -11.42 19.89 8.87
C GLU A 631 -12.13 20.56 10.05
N VAL A 632 -12.18 19.89 11.19
CA VAL A 632 -12.80 20.42 12.42
C VAL A 632 -12.04 21.64 12.94
N VAL A 633 -10.75 21.78 12.62
CA VAL A 633 -9.93 22.94 13.05
C VAL A 633 -10.58 24.27 12.66
N VAL A 634 -11.02 24.40 11.41
CA VAL A 634 -11.63 25.64 10.90
C VAL A 634 -12.90 25.98 11.68
N GLY A 635 -13.79 25.01 11.86
CA GLY A 635 -15.00 25.18 12.65
C GLY A 635 -14.72 25.51 14.11
N THR A 636 -13.75 24.81 14.73
CA THR A 636 -13.33 25.08 16.12
C THR A 636 -12.78 26.49 16.29
N LEU A 637 -11.88 26.90 15.40
CA LEU A 637 -11.32 28.25 15.44
C LEU A 637 -12.40 29.31 15.26
N ASN A 638 -13.30 29.14 14.27
CA ASN A 638 -14.41 30.06 14.06
C ASN A 638 -15.28 30.19 15.31
N THR A 639 -15.69 29.08 15.89
CA THR A 639 -16.54 29.06 17.11
C THR A 639 -15.83 29.73 18.29
N LEU A 640 -14.57 29.34 18.58
CA LEU A 640 -13.87 29.85 19.75
C LEU A 640 -13.49 31.34 19.62
N TYR A 641 -13.06 31.78 18.43
CA TYR A 641 -12.79 33.20 18.22
C TYR A 641 -14.06 34.05 18.17
N SER A 642 -15.18 33.53 17.68
CA SER A 642 -16.49 34.21 17.78
C SER A 642 -16.95 34.37 19.21
N GLN A 643 -16.80 33.36 20.05
CA GLN A 643 -17.13 33.41 21.48
C GLN A 643 -16.24 34.41 22.22
N VAL A 644 -14.94 34.39 21.98
CA VAL A 644 -13.97 35.29 22.61
C VAL A 644 -14.15 36.75 22.14
N GLY A 645 -14.58 36.95 20.88
CA GLY A 645 -14.85 38.29 20.35
C GLY A 645 -16.22 38.83 20.66
N HIS A 646 -17.06 38.07 21.36
CA HIS A 646 -18.49 38.42 21.60
C HIS A 646 -19.24 38.69 20.27
N PHE A 647 -18.79 38.09 19.16
CA PHE A 647 -19.46 38.16 17.86
C PHE A 647 -20.57 37.09 17.75
N ALA A 648 -21.10 36.60 18.88
CA ALA A 648 -22.26 35.72 18.85
C ALA A 648 -23.40 36.53 18.21
N GLY A 649 -23.66 36.26 16.94
CA GLY A 649 -24.76 36.86 16.24
C GLY A 649 -26.04 36.56 17.01
N SER A 650 -26.86 37.55 17.17
CA SER A 650 -28.26 37.48 17.59
C SER A 650 -29.08 36.66 16.60
N GLY A 651 -28.72 35.41 16.41
CA GLY A 651 -29.60 34.39 15.88
C GLY A 651 -30.58 34.02 16.99
N GLY A 652 -31.64 34.76 17.12
CA GLY A 652 -32.78 34.35 17.98
C GLY A 652 -33.08 32.89 17.61
N ALA A 653 -33.44 32.10 18.64
CA ALA A 653 -33.83 30.70 18.49
C ALA A 653 -34.95 30.57 17.42
N ALA A 654 -34.54 30.46 16.15
CA ALA A 654 -35.47 30.05 15.11
C ALA A 654 -35.86 28.61 15.47
N ALA A 655 -37.18 28.38 15.58
CA ALA A 655 -37.73 27.06 15.86
C ALA A 655 -37.09 26.05 14.87
N PHE A 656 -36.64 24.92 15.39
CA PHE A 656 -36.05 23.85 14.56
C PHE A 656 -37.05 23.43 13.49
N ASP A 657 -36.64 23.57 12.21
CA ASP A 657 -37.42 23.11 11.07
C ASP A 657 -36.61 22.12 10.25
N LEU A 658 -36.97 20.84 10.37
CA LEU A 658 -36.36 19.74 9.65
C LEU A 658 -36.43 19.92 8.13
N TRP A 659 -37.58 20.40 7.64
CA TRP A 659 -37.82 20.54 6.19
C TRP A 659 -37.00 21.71 5.60
N ALA A 660 -36.87 22.80 6.35
CA ALA A 660 -36.04 23.93 5.96
C ALA A 660 -34.55 23.49 5.85
N GLY A 661 -34.04 22.76 6.83
CA GLY A 661 -32.67 22.24 6.81
C GLY A 661 -32.40 21.24 5.67
N LEU A 662 -33.31 20.30 5.42
CA LEU A 662 -33.20 19.36 4.31
C LEU A 662 -33.36 20.04 2.94
N SER A 663 -34.21 21.07 2.82
CA SER A 663 -34.31 21.85 1.58
C SER A 663 -33.06 22.64 1.30
N GLN A 664 -32.41 23.19 2.33
CA GLN A 664 -31.12 23.87 2.23
C GLN A 664 -30.04 22.90 1.79
N ALA A 665 -29.99 21.69 2.37
CA ALA A 665 -29.08 20.63 1.96
C ALA A 665 -29.25 20.29 0.48
N TRP A 666 -30.50 20.15 0.00
CA TRP A 666 -30.76 19.85 -1.41
C TRP A 666 -30.36 20.98 -2.36
N GLN A 667 -30.63 22.23 -1.97
CA GLN A 667 -30.26 23.42 -2.75
C GLN A 667 -28.74 23.63 -2.84
N SER A 668 -27.94 23.11 -1.90
CA SER A 668 -26.51 23.21 -1.95
C SER A 668 -25.89 22.48 -3.15
N ILE A 669 -26.50 21.39 -3.63
CA ILE A 669 -25.98 20.62 -4.77
C ILE A 669 -25.95 21.48 -6.05
N PRO A 670 -27.07 22.06 -6.57
CA PRO A 670 -27.00 22.86 -7.78
C PRO A 670 -26.16 24.14 -7.62
N GLN A 671 -26.11 24.72 -6.42
CA GLN A 671 -25.29 25.90 -6.14
C GLN A 671 -23.80 25.55 -6.28
N ASN A 672 -23.36 24.44 -5.71
CA ASN A 672 -21.97 24.00 -5.77
C ASN A 672 -21.59 23.49 -7.17
N LEU A 673 -22.51 22.80 -7.86
CA LEU A 673 -22.30 22.38 -9.25
C LEU A 673 -22.18 23.59 -10.20
N GLY A 674 -22.94 24.67 -9.95
CA GLY A 674 -22.82 25.91 -10.71
C GLY A 674 -21.46 26.58 -10.59
N GLN A 675 -20.77 26.40 -9.47
CA GLN A 675 -19.42 26.92 -9.23
C GLN A 675 -18.29 26.10 -9.90
N LEU A 676 -18.60 24.87 -10.38
CA LEU A 676 -17.58 24.01 -11.06
C LEU A 676 -16.94 24.69 -12.26
N GLY A 677 -17.69 25.52 -13.00
CA GLY A 677 -17.16 26.26 -14.14
C GLY A 677 -16.03 27.22 -13.78
N SER A 678 -16.09 27.86 -12.62
CA SER A 678 -15.06 28.78 -12.12
C SER A 678 -13.82 28.03 -11.59
N ALA A 679 -13.99 26.81 -11.12
CA ALA A 679 -12.89 25.99 -10.59
C ALA A 679 -11.93 25.49 -11.67
N PHE A 680 -12.38 25.34 -12.92
CA PHE A 680 -11.50 25.04 -14.06
C PHE A 680 -10.60 26.21 -14.45
N GLY A 681 -10.95 27.44 -14.07
CA GLY A 681 -10.17 28.65 -14.39
C GLY A 681 -8.97 28.89 -13.46
N ASN A 682 -8.97 28.37 -12.23
CA ASN A 682 -7.87 28.62 -11.29
C ASN A 682 -7.69 27.46 -10.28
N PRO A 683 -6.86 26.46 -10.60
CA PRO A 683 -6.69 25.26 -9.81
C PRO A 683 -6.03 25.47 -8.42
N VAL A 684 -5.42 26.63 -8.21
CA VAL A 684 -4.74 26.96 -6.94
C VAL A 684 -5.71 27.60 -5.93
N LEU A 685 -6.81 28.16 -6.43
CA LEU A 685 -7.90 28.70 -5.64
C LEU A 685 -9.02 27.64 -5.49
N ALA A 686 -8.74 26.53 -4.86
CA ALA A 686 -9.79 25.78 -4.21
C ALA A 686 -10.33 26.69 -3.09
N GLN A 687 -11.36 27.47 -3.40
CA GLN A 687 -12.00 28.32 -2.43
C GLN A 687 -12.65 27.39 -1.38
N ALA A 688 -12.05 27.35 -0.20
CA ALA A 688 -12.87 27.09 0.98
C ALA A 688 -13.99 28.16 0.95
N PRO A 689 -15.26 27.80 1.17
CA PRO A 689 -16.33 28.78 1.13
C PRO A 689 -16.01 29.90 2.10
N ILE A 690 -15.81 31.11 1.57
CA ILE A 690 -15.49 32.34 2.30
C ILE A 690 -16.59 32.66 3.32
N SER A 691 -17.77 32.07 3.15
CA SER A 691 -18.93 32.17 4.03
C SER A 691 -18.79 31.48 5.39
N ALA A 692 -17.80 30.61 5.58
CA ALA A 692 -17.66 29.80 6.82
C ALA A 692 -17.07 30.57 8.01
N VAL A 693 -16.51 31.80 7.82
CA VAL A 693 -15.86 32.55 8.91
C VAL A 693 -16.29 34.02 8.89
N ASN A 694 -16.84 34.51 9.99
CA ASN A 694 -17.23 35.90 10.14
C ASN A 694 -16.04 36.85 9.98
N GLN A 695 -16.20 37.99 9.27
CA GLN A 695 -15.13 38.98 9.06
C GLN A 695 -14.53 39.51 10.39
N GLY A 696 -15.32 39.60 11.46
CA GLY A 696 -14.84 39.96 12.78
C GLY A 696 -13.83 38.97 13.39
N VAL A 697 -13.97 37.68 13.08
CA VAL A 697 -13.09 36.61 13.53
C VAL A 697 -11.69 36.75 12.92
N TYR A 698 -11.59 37.14 11.64
CA TYR A 698 -10.29 37.37 10.96
C TYR A 698 -9.50 38.50 11.63
N GLY A 699 -10.17 39.60 11.99
CA GLY A 699 -9.53 40.70 12.70
C GLY A 699 -8.98 40.32 14.08
N LEU A 700 -9.75 39.52 14.84
CA LEU A 700 -9.35 39.01 16.13
C LEU A 700 -8.20 37.99 16.03
N MET A 701 -8.21 37.12 15.05
CA MET A 701 -7.11 36.20 14.75
C MET A 701 -5.83 36.97 14.45
N TYR A 702 -5.91 38.03 13.60
CA TYR A 702 -4.77 38.86 13.27
C TYR A 702 -4.14 39.55 14.51
N GLN A 703 -4.96 40.02 15.44
CA GLN A 703 -4.47 40.67 16.68
C GLN A 703 -3.84 39.69 17.68
N ARG A 704 -4.30 38.44 17.72
CA ARG A 704 -3.84 37.45 18.70
C ARG A 704 -2.64 36.61 18.25
N PHE A 705 -2.43 36.46 16.96
CA PHE A 705 -1.19 35.90 16.43
C PHE A 705 -0.13 37.02 16.35
N ASP A 706 1.14 36.66 16.51
CA ASP A 706 2.25 37.58 16.30
C ASP A 706 2.50 37.85 14.82
N GLY A 707 1.55 38.51 14.17
CA GLY A 707 1.57 38.85 12.77
C GLY A 707 1.72 37.65 11.81
N GLN A 708 2.35 37.93 10.67
CA GLN A 708 2.55 36.90 9.62
C GLN A 708 3.52 35.79 10.04
N ALA A 709 4.51 36.09 10.87
CA ALA A 709 5.50 35.11 11.30
C ALA A 709 4.88 34.02 12.21
N GLY A 710 4.07 34.41 13.18
CA GLY A 710 3.34 33.47 14.03
C GLY A 710 2.32 32.63 13.24
N ALA A 711 1.60 33.28 12.31
CA ALA A 711 0.65 32.58 11.45
C ALA A 711 1.34 31.55 10.54
N PHE A 712 2.46 31.87 9.93
CA PHE A 712 3.20 30.94 9.09
C PHE A 712 3.82 29.79 9.89
N ALA A 713 4.35 30.06 11.09
CA ALA A 713 4.84 29.01 12.00
C ALA A 713 3.72 28.05 12.39
N TYR A 714 2.51 28.57 12.66
CA TYR A 714 1.34 27.75 12.90
C TYR A 714 1.00 26.84 11.70
N LEU A 715 1.02 27.40 10.49
CA LEU A 715 0.79 26.65 9.26
C LEU A 715 1.86 25.57 9.02
N LEU A 716 3.14 25.85 9.32
CA LEU A 716 4.21 24.85 9.27
C LEU A 716 3.96 23.71 10.25
N PHE A 717 3.54 24.02 11.46
CA PHE A 717 3.20 23.00 12.46
C PHE A 717 2.03 22.15 11.95
N VAL A 718 0.93 22.78 11.48
CA VAL A 718 -0.24 22.09 10.92
C VAL A 718 0.10 21.22 9.71
N LEU A 719 1.06 21.65 8.89
CA LEU A 719 1.54 20.87 7.75
C LEU A 719 2.23 19.58 8.18
N LEU A 720 3.12 19.65 9.17
CA LEU A 720 4.09 18.59 9.45
C LEU A 720 3.72 17.70 10.64
N TYR A 721 2.83 18.18 11.55
CA TYR A 721 2.53 17.47 12.78
C TYR A 721 1.72 16.20 12.54
N PHE A 722 1.47 15.48 13.58
CA PHE A 722 0.74 14.23 13.69
C PHE A 722 -0.34 14.06 12.61
N PRO A 723 -0.38 12.92 11.88
CA PRO A 723 -1.45 12.66 10.91
C PRO A 723 -2.79 12.47 11.64
N CYS A 724 -3.91 12.64 10.94
CA CYS A 724 -5.21 12.43 11.54
C CYS A 724 -5.34 11.01 12.13
N ILE A 725 -6.18 10.85 13.15
CA ILE A 725 -6.37 9.57 13.84
C ILE A 725 -6.74 8.43 12.89
N SER A 726 -7.53 8.69 11.85
CA SER A 726 -7.87 7.70 10.82
C SER A 726 -6.63 7.18 10.10
N THR A 727 -5.67 8.05 9.79
CA THR A 727 -4.38 7.65 9.18
C THR A 727 -3.56 6.82 10.17
N MET A 728 -3.50 7.23 11.43
CA MET A 728 -2.80 6.46 12.48
C MET A 728 -3.37 5.06 12.67
N ALA A 729 -4.69 4.92 12.67
CA ALA A 729 -5.34 3.61 12.78
C ALA A 729 -4.96 2.67 11.62
N VAL A 730 -4.83 3.23 10.41
CA VAL A 730 -4.37 2.47 9.24
C VAL A 730 -2.87 2.18 9.35
N MET A 731 -2.05 3.14 9.77
CA MET A 731 -0.61 2.92 9.99
C MET A 731 -0.34 1.83 11.02
N MET A 732 -1.09 1.79 12.15
CA MET A 732 -0.97 0.74 13.15
C MET A 732 -1.32 -0.66 12.61
N ARG A 733 -2.12 -0.73 11.58
CA ARG A 733 -2.49 -1.97 10.91
C ARG A 733 -1.48 -2.40 9.85
N GLU A 734 -0.91 -1.44 9.10
CA GLU A 734 0.04 -1.72 8.01
C GLU A 734 1.49 -1.87 8.51
N LEU A 735 1.80 -1.17 9.59
CA LEU A 735 3.09 -1.22 10.29
C LEU A 735 2.93 -1.89 11.65
N HIS A 736 4.04 -2.30 12.25
CA HIS A 736 4.04 -2.71 13.66
C HIS A 736 3.78 -1.49 14.56
N ARG A 737 3.15 -1.69 15.74
CA ARG A 737 2.82 -0.59 16.69
C ARG A 737 4.01 0.35 16.96
N GLY A 738 5.22 -0.21 17.12
CA GLY A 738 6.43 0.57 17.34
C GLY A 738 6.74 1.58 16.23
N TRP A 739 6.62 1.20 14.97
CA TRP A 739 6.85 2.09 13.84
C TRP A 739 5.79 3.18 13.73
N SER A 740 4.55 2.87 14.06
CA SER A 740 3.46 3.86 14.03
C SER A 740 3.63 4.92 15.11
N ILE A 741 3.99 4.51 16.33
CA ILE A 741 4.30 5.44 17.43
C ILE A 741 5.53 6.28 17.11
N PHE A 742 6.59 5.64 16.58
CA PHE A 742 7.79 6.36 16.13
C PHE A 742 7.44 7.41 15.07
N SER A 743 6.60 7.08 14.08
CA SER A 743 6.14 8.01 13.05
C SER A 743 5.42 9.22 13.66
N ALA A 744 4.50 8.99 14.60
CA ALA A 744 3.77 10.05 15.29
C ALA A 744 4.69 11.00 16.05
N CYS A 745 5.62 10.44 16.85
CA CYS A 745 6.60 11.22 17.61
C CYS A 745 7.57 11.97 16.68
N TRP A 746 8.05 11.30 15.64
CA TRP A 746 8.95 11.89 14.65
C TRP A 746 8.31 13.09 13.94
N MET A 747 7.11 12.90 13.39
CA MET A 747 6.39 13.96 12.70
C MET A 747 6.09 15.15 13.59
N THR A 748 5.62 14.91 14.82
CA THR A 748 5.32 15.98 15.77
C THR A 748 6.60 16.72 16.19
N GLY A 749 7.70 16.01 16.43
CA GLY A 749 9.00 16.60 16.73
C GLY A 749 9.54 17.45 15.57
N VAL A 750 9.46 16.95 14.35
CA VAL A 750 9.83 17.67 13.12
C VAL A 750 8.97 18.92 12.94
N ALA A 751 7.64 18.81 13.14
CA ALA A 751 6.72 19.94 13.04
C ALA A 751 7.05 21.03 14.06
N TYR A 752 7.24 20.65 15.31
CA TYR A 752 7.60 21.58 16.38
C TYR A 752 8.95 22.24 16.14
N GLY A 753 9.96 21.43 15.80
CA GLY A 753 11.31 21.95 15.54
C GLY A 753 11.35 22.93 14.36
N THR A 754 10.67 22.62 13.25
CA THR A 754 10.63 23.51 12.08
C THR A 754 9.83 24.77 12.34
N ALA A 755 8.68 24.67 13.03
CA ALA A 755 7.85 25.84 13.37
C ALA A 755 8.57 26.79 14.33
N VAL A 756 9.19 26.26 15.39
CA VAL A 756 9.98 27.06 16.34
C VAL A 756 11.18 27.70 15.65
N THR A 757 11.96 26.92 14.89
CA THR A 757 13.14 27.45 14.18
C THR A 757 12.75 28.57 13.22
N PHE A 758 11.67 28.40 12.46
CA PHE A 758 11.18 29.44 11.56
C PHE A 758 10.76 30.72 12.31
N TYR A 759 9.93 30.57 13.35
CA TYR A 759 9.44 31.72 14.11
C TYR A 759 10.58 32.48 14.79
N GLN A 760 11.50 31.77 15.44
CA GLN A 760 12.66 32.38 16.11
C GLN A 760 13.63 33.02 15.09
N ALA A 761 13.79 32.46 13.90
CA ALA A 761 14.57 33.10 12.84
C ALA A 761 13.89 34.36 12.30
N ALA A 762 12.58 34.34 12.10
CA ALA A 762 11.80 35.47 11.63
C ALA A 762 11.73 36.64 12.65
N THR A 763 11.79 36.32 13.94
CA THR A 763 11.71 37.31 15.05
C THR A 763 13.06 37.60 15.68
N TRP A 764 14.17 37.11 15.11
CA TRP A 764 15.52 37.26 15.68
C TRP A 764 15.90 38.74 15.95
N SER A 765 15.50 39.68 15.13
CA SER A 765 15.75 41.09 15.35
C SER A 765 15.12 41.65 16.62
N ARG A 766 14.06 41.04 17.18
CA ARG A 766 13.37 41.45 18.38
C ARG A 766 14.03 40.90 19.68
N HIS A 767 14.46 39.64 19.63
CA HIS A 767 15.01 38.92 20.79
C HIS A 767 16.20 38.02 20.39
N PRO A 768 17.39 38.59 20.03
CA PRO A 768 18.46 37.83 19.39
C PRO A 768 19.03 36.70 20.28
N LEU A 769 19.21 36.94 21.58
CA LEU A 769 19.73 35.89 22.48
C LEU A 769 18.75 34.74 22.69
N GLN A 770 17.50 35.05 22.95
CA GLN A 770 16.46 34.02 23.16
C GLN A 770 16.24 33.20 21.91
N SER A 771 16.18 33.86 20.74
CA SER A 771 16.01 33.17 19.45
C SER A 771 17.19 32.27 19.13
N SER A 772 18.43 32.75 19.37
CA SER A 772 19.62 31.92 19.15
C SER A 772 19.67 30.69 20.06
N LEU A 773 19.25 30.84 21.33
CA LEU A 773 19.19 29.72 22.29
C LEU A 773 18.16 28.68 21.85
N TRP A 774 16.95 29.08 21.40
CA TRP A 774 15.95 28.16 20.93
C TRP A 774 16.39 27.42 19.66
N ILE A 775 16.96 28.11 18.69
CA ILE A 775 17.47 27.50 17.46
C ILE A 775 18.59 26.50 17.80
N ALA A 776 19.54 26.88 18.65
CA ALA A 776 20.61 25.98 19.08
C ALA A 776 20.09 24.75 19.84
N ALA A 777 19.09 24.93 20.72
CA ALA A 777 18.46 23.86 21.47
C ALA A 777 17.74 22.85 20.53
N ILE A 778 16.97 23.34 19.56
CA ILE A 778 16.27 22.51 18.59
C ILE A 778 17.26 21.74 17.71
N ILE A 779 18.29 22.41 17.17
CA ILE A 779 19.32 21.75 16.36
C ILE A 779 20.04 20.68 17.18
N SER A 780 20.44 20.99 18.41
CA SER A 780 21.10 20.04 19.30
C SER A 780 20.21 18.83 19.62
N LEU A 781 18.92 19.06 19.86
CA LEU A 781 17.95 17.98 20.08
C LEU A 781 17.82 17.08 18.84
N PHE A 782 17.72 17.65 17.64
CA PHE A 782 17.66 16.87 16.41
C PHE A 782 18.92 16.06 16.18
N LEU A 783 20.10 16.63 16.40
CA LEU A 783 21.36 15.91 16.29
C LEU A 783 21.46 14.77 17.33
N ALA A 784 21.02 15.02 18.57
CA ALA A 784 20.96 13.99 19.60
C ALA A 784 20.00 12.85 19.24
N VAL A 785 18.81 13.15 18.71
CA VAL A 785 17.85 12.14 18.23
C VAL A 785 18.43 11.35 17.07
N ILE A 786 19.07 11.98 16.10
CA ILE A 786 19.70 11.30 14.97
C ILE A 786 20.85 10.40 15.46
N ALA A 787 21.68 10.89 16.39
CA ALA A 787 22.75 10.10 16.99
C ALA A 787 22.19 8.89 17.74
N PHE A 788 21.13 9.07 18.51
CA PHE A 788 20.44 8.00 19.22
C PHE A 788 19.88 6.94 18.25
N ILE A 789 19.20 7.37 17.17
CA ILE A 789 18.68 6.46 16.13
C ILE A 789 19.84 5.66 15.50
N ARG A 790 20.97 6.30 15.18
CA ARG A 790 22.16 5.63 14.64
C ARG A 790 22.75 4.63 15.61
N TRP A 791 22.87 4.99 16.89
CA TRP A 791 23.39 4.12 17.93
C TRP A 791 22.50 2.90 18.14
N TYR A 792 21.18 3.11 18.24
CA TYR A 792 20.21 2.04 18.41
C TYR A 792 20.23 1.06 17.22
N ALA A 793 20.22 1.57 15.99
CA ALA A 793 20.34 0.75 14.77
C ALA A 793 21.67 -0.01 14.67
N GLY A 794 22.75 0.53 15.21
CA GLY A 794 24.05 -0.15 15.31
C GLY A 794 24.01 -1.33 16.29
N ARG A 795 23.31 -1.19 17.41
CA ARG A 795 23.22 -2.20 18.46
C ARG A 795 22.37 -3.41 18.05
N GLU A 796 21.26 -3.19 17.36
CA GLU A 796 20.48 -4.30 16.79
C GLU A 796 21.27 -5.14 15.79
N ARG A 797 22.17 -4.53 15.00
CA ARG A 797 23.03 -5.27 14.08
C ARG A 797 24.05 -6.15 14.77
N GLN A 798 24.59 -5.72 15.90
CA GLN A 798 25.57 -6.54 16.68
C GLN A 798 24.89 -7.74 17.32
N MET A 799 23.59 -7.66 17.65
CA MET A 799 22.82 -8.79 18.19
C MET A 799 22.39 -9.81 17.11
N ILE A 800 22.34 -9.40 15.84
CA ILE A 800 21.88 -10.27 14.72
C ILE A 800 23.05 -10.93 13.99
N MET A 801 24.29 -10.46 14.16
CA MET A 801 25.49 -11.17 13.68
C MET A 801 26.06 -12.02 14.80
N PRO A 802 25.97 -13.36 14.73
CA PRO A 802 26.82 -14.19 15.55
C PRO A 802 28.29 -13.95 15.14
N VAL A 803 29.09 -13.62 16.11
CA VAL A 803 30.54 -13.42 16.01
C VAL A 803 31.18 -14.63 15.31
N ASN A 804 31.48 -14.49 14.04
CA ASN A 804 32.42 -15.39 13.35
C ASN A 804 33.76 -14.64 13.21
N THR A 805 34.35 -14.28 14.38
CA THR A 805 35.74 -13.83 14.49
C THR A 805 36.52 -14.92 15.20
N GLY A 806 36.88 -15.93 14.44
CA GLY A 806 37.73 -17.02 14.91
C GLY A 806 38.40 -17.76 13.77
N MET A 807 39.14 -17.02 12.93
CA MET A 807 40.29 -17.55 12.18
C MET A 807 41.20 -16.36 11.82
N ARG A 808 41.98 -15.92 12.80
CA ARG A 808 43.28 -15.31 12.53
C ARG A 808 44.32 -16.32 12.89
N GLU A 809 45.16 -16.59 11.90
CA GLU A 809 46.56 -17.00 11.98
C GLU A 809 46.95 -18.25 12.81
N CYS A 810 47.24 -19.32 12.08
CA CYS A 810 48.47 -20.07 12.31
C CYS A 810 48.96 -20.66 10.97
N VAL A 811 50.04 -20.02 10.47
CA VAL A 811 51.11 -20.47 9.57
C VAL A 811 50.69 -21.32 8.37
#